data_6309064a7dd86c5721c5ccebff363f14
#
_entry.id   6309064a7dd86c5721c5ccebff363f14
#
_cell.length_a   1.000
_cell.length_b   1.000
_cell.length_c   1.000
_cell.angle_alpha   90.00
_cell.angle_beta   90.00
_cell.angle_gamma   90.00
#
_symmetry.space_group_name_H-M   'P 1'
#
loop_
_entity.id
_entity.type
_entity.pdbx_description
1 polymer ?
#
loop_
_entity_poly.entity_id
_entity_poly.type
_entity_poly.pdbx_seq_one_letter_code
_entity_poly.pdbx_strand_id
1 'polypeptide(L)'
;RHALAARQLARSEQVLAHNLIARLCRSLGEVEEALGAEKAAFDAAETLADKAASWSNYLFALHYVEREPRFMLFAARRYDKLFAAAPRVQSERRRRAKIRVGYISPDFGFHIVALFSFAFFTHFDRSRFEAYGYSLAGENAMAAELAASATAWRYVGGMTTGEIAAQIRADEVDILFDLSGHSANNALPVLALRPAPVQLSGIGYFATTGLSAVDYFLTDVHTDPPGENDACFTEKLLRLPESHLCYRASRAGERSRLAPLPALKKGFITFGCFNNFAKVTDRMLRIWAKILAAVPRARLFLKTAVFDTADGRQAALHRLQAAGIDLARVRTEGHTAEYLEAYGEVDIALDTYPYPGGGTTCDALYMGVPVVTRAGTRHGARFGVSLLANLGLADACCAPTDEAYVEKACALAADTAALALLRRTLRARLAASPVMDAARYMAHLEASYEKIWAHELGEDEAKVREALVPKLEKEADEAFAARDFERFLALASRLAALDAASAQLFVRMGFAALQLAEAARARLYLARALEEVQAEKPEVLQLLAEAQKLAGDHKAALSSLQQAQALTETSEATRVFRCRLALAHAHAAYMLGFADEAAASYLAAADLAEGVRGESEAYSSYLLALHGTQIGTEELFRAHQGYEKLVAGIRPLAARALQQREKIRIGYLSPDFRRHVMFSFIYGLFVRFDRARFEVYAYSLSEEKDGFTEALRAQATAWREAAGLSYEEIAAQIRADEIDVLVDLAGHSAGGALPVLAYRPASVQVSGLGYVNTTGLSAVDYFLTDDIVDPPAHEAFFTEEPVCLTSQFLYTAKSAVPEPAGAPSREKGYIVFGVFNHWYKITDEMLFCWREIMARVPKSRLLLKCQELFAPALQEEVLQRLAKAHIDIARVDLEPATSDYMERWLAVDIALDTYPYPGGGTTCDALYMGVPVVTRYGRRRGTRFGLSILKNVGLDELAAADGRAYIEKAAALAHDAALLDELHRTLRARLAASPVMQATSYMAEIERFYELAVEKKMEEEG
;
A
#
# COMPACT_ATOMS: atom_id res chain seq x y z
N ARG A 1 -25.31 -49.62 9.40
CA ARG A 1 -24.61 -50.89 9.28
C ARG A 1 -23.26 -50.88 9.96
N HIS A 2 -22.41 -49.91 9.75
CA HIS A 2 -21.08 -49.82 10.39
C HIS A 2 -21.13 -49.67 11.90
N ALA A 3 -22.09 -48.91 12.47
CA ALA A 3 -22.26 -48.76 13.90
C ALA A 3 -22.71 -50.08 14.60
N LEU A 4 -23.47 -50.92 13.91
CA LEU A 4 -23.85 -52.26 14.41
C LEU A 4 -22.66 -53.23 14.34
N ALA A 5 -21.85 -53.20 13.32
CA ALA A 5 -20.64 -54.01 13.18
C ALA A 5 -19.59 -53.63 14.23
N ALA A 6 -19.42 -52.30 14.51
CA ALA A 6 -18.49 -51.81 15.53
C ALA A 6 -18.79 -52.37 16.95
N ARG A 7 -20.04 -52.61 17.32
CA ARG A 7 -20.43 -53.18 18.62
C ARG A 7 -19.96 -54.63 18.86
N GLN A 8 -19.50 -55.35 17.85
CA GLN A 8 -18.98 -56.69 17.95
C GLN A 8 -17.44 -56.76 18.13
N LEU A 9 -16.78 -55.60 18.09
CA LEU A 9 -15.32 -55.46 18.26
C LEU A 9 -14.93 -55.38 19.74
N ALA A 10 -13.66 -55.58 20.06
CA ALA A 10 -13.12 -55.27 21.36
C ALA A 10 -13.28 -53.79 21.66
N ARG A 11 -13.38 -53.36 22.93
CA ARG A 11 -13.66 -51.94 23.28
C ARG A 11 -12.67 -50.95 22.71
N SER A 12 -11.38 -51.27 22.70
CA SER A 12 -10.33 -50.41 22.07
C SER A 12 -10.55 -50.27 20.55
N GLU A 13 -10.96 -51.34 19.90
CA GLU A 13 -11.27 -51.34 18.46
C GLU A 13 -12.57 -50.59 18.17
N GLN A 14 -13.54 -50.63 19.12
CA GLN A 14 -14.77 -49.83 19.05
C GLN A 14 -14.47 -48.31 19.04
N VAL A 15 -13.54 -47.84 19.90
CA VAL A 15 -13.12 -46.45 19.94
C VAL A 15 -12.55 -46.01 18.59
N LEU A 16 -11.64 -46.81 18.00
CA LEU A 16 -11.06 -46.52 16.69
C LEU A 16 -12.10 -46.50 15.57
N ALA A 17 -13.02 -47.48 15.56
CA ALA A 17 -14.10 -47.60 14.59
C ALA A 17 -15.05 -46.39 14.66
N HIS A 18 -15.46 -45.99 15.85
CA HIS A 18 -16.36 -44.84 16.03
C HIS A 18 -15.68 -43.53 15.71
N ASN A 19 -14.43 -43.33 16.05
CA ASN A 19 -13.65 -42.14 15.66
C ASN A 19 -13.49 -42.07 14.14
N LEU A 20 -13.27 -43.19 13.44
CA LEU A 20 -13.21 -43.25 12.00
C LEU A 20 -14.56 -42.89 11.36
N ILE A 21 -15.66 -43.46 11.85
CA ILE A 21 -17.03 -43.19 11.40
C ILE A 21 -17.31 -41.68 11.56
N ALA A 22 -17.02 -41.11 12.74
CA ALA A 22 -17.22 -39.73 13.03
C ALA A 22 -16.44 -38.81 12.07
N ARG A 23 -15.17 -39.15 11.77
CA ARG A 23 -14.34 -38.40 10.84
C ARG A 23 -14.91 -38.46 9.43
N LEU A 24 -15.37 -39.61 8.97
CA LEU A 24 -15.97 -39.79 7.63
C LEU A 24 -17.29 -39.01 7.52
N CYS A 25 -18.22 -39.17 8.50
CA CYS A 25 -19.47 -38.42 8.53
C CYS A 25 -19.22 -36.91 8.50
N ARG A 26 -18.30 -36.45 9.32
CA ARG A 26 -17.92 -35.03 9.36
C ARG A 26 -17.36 -34.54 8.01
N SER A 27 -16.49 -35.32 7.37
CA SER A 27 -15.92 -34.92 6.06
C SER A 27 -16.98 -34.82 4.96
N LEU A 28 -18.07 -35.57 5.09
CA LEU A 28 -19.25 -35.52 4.18
C LEU A 28 -20.27 -34.45 4.59
N GLY A 29 -20.08 -33.81 5.76
CA GLY A 29 -20.98 -32.83 6.32
C GLY A 29 -22.20 -33.44 7.05
N GLU A 30 -22.18 -34.71 7.35
CA GLU A 30 -23.17 -35.44 8.16
C GLU A 30 -22.82 -35.30 9.64
N VAL A 31 -22.94 -34.08 10.16
CA VAL A 31 -22.33 -33.72 11.45
C VAL A 31 -23.10 -34.28 12.65
N GLU A 32 -24.42 -34.42 12.59
CA GLU A 32 -25.21 -35.01 13.69
C GLU A 32 -24.87 -36.50 13.87
N GLU A 33 -24.64 -37.22 12.79
CA GLU A 33 -24.14 -38.60 12.78
C GLU A 33 -22.73 -38.67 13.33
N ALA A 34 -21.88 -37.72 12.99
CA ALA A 34 -20.53 -37.62 13.54
C ALA A 34 -20.56 -37.40 15.06
N LEU A 35 -21.41 -36.51 15.56
CA LEU A 35 -21.61 -36.31 17.03
C LEU A 35 -22.07 -37.57 17.74
N GLY A 36 -22.98 -38.35 17.13
CA GLY A 36 -23.41 -39.64 17.64
C GLY A 36 -22.26 -40.64 17.73
N ALA A 37 -21.39 -40.67 16.72
CA ALA A 37 -20.23 -41.58 16.70
C ALA A 37 -19.13 -41.13 17.69
N GLU A 38 -18.84 -39.83 17.82
CA GLU A 38 -17.89 -39.35 18.85
C GLU A 38 -18.33 -39.65 20.28
N LYS A 39 -19.65 -39.53 20.55
CA LYS A 39 -20.22 -39.93 21.84
C LYS A 39 -20.09 -41.43 22.08
N ALA A 40 -20.35 -42.26 21.06
CA ALA A 40 -20.20 -43.71 21.18
C ALA A 40 -18.72 -44.10 21.40
N ALA A 41 -17.77 -43.40 20.76
CA ALA A 41 -16.32 -43.57 21.00
C ALA A 41 -15.97 -43.23 22.47
N PHE A 42 -16.49 -42.14 23.02
CA PHE A 42 -16.32 -41.80 24.42
C PHE A 42 -16.87 -42.85 25.39
N ASP A 43 -18.08 -43.33 25.11
CA ASP A 43 -18.75 -44.35 25.97
C ASP A 43 -18.02 -45.73 25.90
N ALA A 44 -17.34 -46.03 24.78
CA ALA A 44 -16.53 -47.23 24.63
C ALA A 44 -15.11 -47.08 25.23
N ALA A 45 -14.62 -45.86 25.43
CA ALA A 45 -13.27 -45.61 25.91
C ALA A 45 -13.05 -46.04 27.35
N GLU A 46 -11.97 -46.77 27.63
CA GLU A 46 -11.60 -47.28 28.97
C GLU A 46 -10.49 -46.43 29.58
N THR A 47 -9.52 -46.01 28.81
CA THR A 47 -8.41 -45.15 29.30
C THR A 47 -8.81 -43.69 29.43
N LEU A 48 -8.15 -42.97 30.35
CA LEU A 48 -8.34 -41.53 30.48
C LEU A 48 -7.95 -40.77 29.17
N ALA A 49 -6.89 -41.23 28.49
CA ALA A 49 -6.42 -40.65 27.25
C ALA A 49 -7.49 -40.79 26.15
N ASP A 50 -8.05 -42.00 25.95
CA ASP A 50 -9.09 -42.20 24.93
C ASP A 50 -10.38 -41.44 25.25
N LYS A 51 -10.77 -41.34 26.53
CA LYS A 51 -11.91 -40.54 26.97
C LYS A 51 -11.69 -39.05 26.68
N ALA A 52 -10.51 -38.55 27.02
CA ALA A 52 -10.16 -37.14 26.77
C ALA A 52 -10.14 -36.83 25.29
N ALA A 53 -9.52 -37.69 24.48
CA ALA A 53 -9.47 -37.50 23.02
C ALA A 53 -10.84 -37.54 22.37
N SER A 54 -11.68 -38.57 22.71
CA SER A 54 -13.03 -38.73 22.14
C SER A 54 -13.95 -37.57 22.57
N TRP A 55 -13.85 -37.10 23.82
CA TRP A 55 -14.66 -35.97 24.25
C TRP A 55 -14.19 -34.63 23.64
N SER A 56 -12.88 -34.45 23.42
CA SER A 56 -12.36 -33.31 22.67
C SER A 56 -12.86 -33.30 21.22
N ASN A 57 -12.85 -34.45 20.55
CA ASN A 57 -13.41 -34.58 19.20
C ASN A 57 -14.91 -34.22 19.18
N TYR A 58 -15.69 -34.69 20.16
CA TYR A 58 -17.10 -34.36 20.29
C TYR A 58 -17.30 -32.84 20.46
N LEU A 59 -16.55 -32.20 21.38
CA LEU A 59 -16.60 -30.74 21.60
C LEU A 59 -16.21 -29.95 20.34
N PHE A 60 -15.19 -30.41 19.62
CA PHE A 60 -14.81 -29.81 18.36
C PHE A 60 -15.90 -29.96 17.28
N ALA A 61 -16.53 -31.15 17.19
CA ALA A 61 -17.62 -31.41 16.25
C ALA A 61 -18.86 -30.54 16.50
N LEU A 62 -19.12 -30.12 17.74
CA LEU A 62 -20.21 -29.20 18.09
C LEU A 62 -20.12 -27.84 17.40
N HIS A 63 -18.92 -27.42 16.90
CA HIS A 63 -18.78 -26.16 16.17
C HIS A 63 -19.44 -26.18 14.80
N TYR A 64 -19.62 -27.35 14.20
CA TYR A 64 -20.23 -27.49 12.88
C TYR A 64 -21.77 -27.42 12.90
N VAL A 65 -22.39 -27.48 14.11
CA VAL A 65 -23.84 -27.38 14.30
C VAL A 65 -24.20 -26.15 15.12
N GLU A 66 -25.37 -25.62 14.87
CA GLU A 66 -25.85 -24.49 15.66
C GLU A 66 -26.33 -24.98 17.06
N ARG A 67 -25.67 -24.48 18.08
CA ARG A 67 -25.97 -24.73 19.49
C ARG A 67 -25.84 -23.44 20.27
N GLU A 68 -26.65 -23.26 21.30
CA GLU A 68 -26.57 -22.14 22.22
C GLU A 68 -25.20 -22.08 22.94
N PRO A 69 -24.62 -20.89 23.20
CA PRO A 69 -23.34 -20.75 23.90
C PRO A 69 -23.30 -21.48 25.24
N ARG A 70 -24.43 -21.46 26.02
CA ARG A 70 -24.55 -22.15 27.29
C ARG A 70 -24.51 -23.68 27.17
N PHE A 71 -24.97 -24.23 26.03
CA PHE A 71 -24.87 -25.66 25.77
C PHE A 71 -23.39 -26.06 25.56
N MET A 72 -22.61 -25.23 24.89
CA MET A 72 -21.16 -25.45 24.70
C MET A 72 -20.46 -25.55 26.06
N LEU A 73 -20.73 -24.60 26.97
CA LEU A 73 -20.21 -24.62 28.33
C LEU A 73 -20.62 -25.89 29.10
N PHE A 74 -21.92 -26.27 29.02
CA PHE A 74 -22.41 -27.49 29.69
C PHE A 74 -21.68 -28.75 29.20
N ALA A 75 -21.48 -28.86 27.88
CA ALA A 75 -20.76 -29.99 27.28
C ALA A 75 -19.26 -29.96 27.66
N ALA A 76 -18.63 -28.79 27.65
CA ALA A 76 -17.21 -28.62 27.97
C ALA A 76 -16.88 -28.95 29.43
N ARG A 77 -17.76 -28.60 30.41
CA ARG A 77 -17.58 -28.91 31.82
C ARG A 77 -17.48 -30.42 32.12
N ARG A 78 -17.97 -31.30 31.24
CA ARG A 78 -17.79 -32.74 31.37
C ARG A 78 -16.31 -33.13 31.20
N TYR A 79 -15.56 -32.39 30.45
CA TYR A 79 -14.12 -32.63 30.24
C TYR A 79 -13.32 -32.41 31.54
N ASP A 80 -13.62 -31.37 32.31
CA ASP A 80 -12.97 -31.12 33.61
C ASP A 80 -13.15 -32.28 34.60
N LYS A 81 -14.34 -32.94 34.60
CA LYS A 81 -14.63 -34.09 35.46
C LYS A 81 -13.72 -35.29 35.19
N LEU A 82 -13.17 -35.43 33.97
CA LEU A 82 -12.20 -36.49 33.63
C LEU A 82 -10.90 -36.34 34.43
N PHE A 83 -10.54 -35.11 34.76
CA PHE A 83 -9.30 -34.75 35.45
C PHE A 83 -9.50 -34.37 36.92
N ALA A 84 -10.67 -34.65 37.51
CA ALA A 84 -10.96 -34.29 38.89
C ALA A 84 -9.97 -34.91 39.91
N ALA A 85 -9.40 -36.07 39.61
CA ALA A 85 -8.39 -36.74 40.42
C ALA A 85 -6.93 -36.44 39.98
N ALA A 86 -6.72 -35.57 38.97
CA ALA A 86 -5.39 -35.26 38.49
C ALA A 86 -4.60 -34.49 39.57
N PRO A 87 -3.33 -34.87 39.83
CA PRO A 87 -2.51 -34.18 40.84
C PRO A 87 -2.16 -32.79 40.28
N ARG A 88 -2.78 -31.76 40.80
CA ARG A 88 -2.43 -30.37 40.51
C ARG A 88 -1.22 -29.97 41.35
N VAL A 89 -0.14 -29.59 40.71
CA VAL A 89 1.05 -29.11 41.41
C VAL A 89 0.94 -27.59 41.58
N GLN A 90 1.15 -27.11 42.80
CA GLN A 90 1.32 -25.67 43.03
C GLN A 90 2.71 -25.27 42.51
N SER A 91 2.77 -24.56 41.38
CA SER A 91 3.98 -23.94 40.85
C SER A 91 4.33 -22.70 41.68
N GLU A 92 5.60 -22.52 42.01
CA GLU A 92 6.05 -21.36 42.77
C GLU A 92 5.86 -20.06 41.95
N ARG A 93 5.28 -19.06 42.61
CA ARG A 93 5.11 -17.70 42.09
C ARG A 93 6.33 -16.88 42.50
N ARG A 94 7.21 -16.58 41.54
CA ARG A 94 8.43 -15.79 41.82
C ARG A 94 8.43 -14.55 40.97
N ARG A 95 8.71 -13.39 41.58
CA ARG A 95 9.00 -12.17 40.81
C ARG A 95 10.36 -12.32 40.18
N ARG A 96 10.43 -12.18 38.83
CA ARG A 96 11.64 -12.24 38.03
C ARG A 96 11.85 -10.96 37.25
N ALA A 97 13.07 -10.78 36.69
CA ALA A 97 13.37 -9.66 35.81
C ALA A 97 12.57 -9.74 34.48
N LYS A 98 12.25 -10.98 34.04
CA LYS A 98 11.44 -11.24 32.83
C LYS A 98 10.36 -12.27 33.13
N ILE A 99 9.20 -12.08 32.52
CA ILE A 99 8.10 -13.05 32.57
C ILE A 99 8.36 -14.13 31.50
N ARG A 100 8.29 -15.39 31.89
CA ARG A 100 8.46 -16.54 31.01
C ARG A 100 7.11 -17.01 30.48
N VAL A 101 6.89 -16.85 29.20
CA VAL A 101 5.66 -17.29 28.53
C VAL A 101 5.95 -18.55 27.71
N GLY A 102 5.26 -19.63 28.04
CA GLY A 102 5.32 -20.89 27.29
C GLY A 102 4.14 -21.01 26.33
N TYR A 103 4.39 -21.28 25.07
CA TYR A 103 3.37 -21.57 24.05
C TYR A 103 3.40 -23.04 23.69
N ILE A 104 2.27 -23.73 23.82
CA ILE A 104 2.18 -25.18 23.55
C ILE A 104 1.18 -25.47 22.45
N SER A 105 1.58 -26.23 21.41
CA SER A 105 0.72 -26.58 20.29
C SER A 105 1.17 -27.84 19.54
N PRO A 106 0.23 -28.65 18.99
CA PRO A 106 0.50 -29.64 17.97
C PRO A 106 0.63 -29.04 16.57
N ASP A 107 0.27 -27.75 16.40
CA ASP A 107 0.07 -27.10 15.11
C ASP A 107 1.23 -26.19 14.69
N PHE A 108 2.40 -26.31 15.31
CA PHE A 108 3.64 -25.64 14.88
C PHE A 108 4.24 -26.32 13.62
N GLY A 109 3.46 -26.26 12.51
CA GLY A 109 3.79 -26.85 11.22
C GLY A 109 3.09 -26.10 10.09
N PHE A 110 2.82 -26.78 9.00
CA PHE A 110 2.01 -26.22 7.89
C PHE A 110 0.53 -26.16 8.30
N HIS A 111 0.24 -25.32 9.30
CA HIS A 111 -1.08 -25.09 9.82
C HIS A 111 -1.32 -23.61 10.05
N ILE A 112 -2.59 -23.16 9.93
CA ILE A 112 -2.95 -21.75 10.08
C ILE A 112 -2.62 -21.21 11.48
N VAL A 113 -2.64 -22.03 12.51
CA VAL A 113 -2.27 -21.63 13.87
C VAL A 113 -0.81 -21.16 13.94
N ALA A 114 0.11 -21.78 13.18
CA ALA A 114 1.49 -21.34 13.11
C ALA A 114 1.62 -19.94 12.49
N LEU A 115 0.76 -19.61 11.50
CA LEU A 115 0.74 -18.29 10.87
C LEU A 115 0.12 -17.23 11.81
N PHE A 116 -0.84 -17.59 12.67
CA PHE A 116 -1.42 -16.70 13.68
C PHE A 116 -0.52 -16.53 14.90
N SER A 117 0.31 -17.50 15.23
CA SER A 117 1.22 -17.46 16.39
C SER A 117 2.62 -16.94 16.08
N PHE A 118 2.91 -16.58 14.85
CA PHE A 118 4.22 -16.09 14.43
C PHE A 118 4.70 -14.89 15.26
N ALA A 119 3.80 -13.94 15.56
CA ALA A 119 4.09 -12.76 16.35
C ALA A 119 4.64 -13.09 17.75
N PHE A 120 4.17 -14.16 18.38
CA PHE A 120 4.54 -14.57 19.74
C PHE A 120 6.05 -14.84 19.90
N PHE A 121 6.72 -15.24 18.82
CA PHE A 121 8.12 -15.58 18.84
C PHE A 121 9.00 -14.50 18.21
N THR A 122 8.46 -13.70 17.28
CA THR A 122 9.26 -12.75 16.50
C THR A 122 9.16 -11.31 16.99
N HIS A 123 8.05 -10.92 17.66
CA HIS A 123 7.76 -9.53 18.02
C HIS A 123 7.59 -9.30 19.52
N PHE A 124 7.96 -10.27 20.37
CA PHE A 124 7.90 -10.05 21.82
C PHE A 124 9.04 -9.17 22.33
N ASP A 125 8.79 -8.39 23.38
CA ASP A 125 9.79 -7.54 24.03
C ASP A 125 10.80 -8.38 24.82
N ARG A 126 11.94 -8.64 24.20
CA ARG A 126 13.05 -9.45 24.77
C ARG A 126 13.65 -8.86 26.04
N SER A 127 13.42 -7.61 26.35
CA SER A 127 13.90 -6.99 27.58
C SER A 127 13.08 -7.43 28.80
N ARG A 128 11.84 -7.86 28.59
CA ARG A 128 10.85 -8.11 29.66
C ARG A 128 10.26 -9.51 29.65
N PHE A 129 10.30 -10.17 28.49
CA PHE A 129 9.74 -11.50 28.30
C PHE A 129 10.77 -12.49 27.78
N GLU A 130 10.52 -13.76 28.08
CA GLU A 130 11.18 -14.91 27.47
C GLU A 130 10.09 -15.80 26.87
N ALA A 131 10.19 -16.10 25.56
CA ALA A 131 9.24 -16.94 24.83
C ALA A 131 9.75 -18.37 24.69
N TYR A 132 9.02 -19.33 25.24
CA TYR A 132 9.32 -20.77 25.18
C TYR A 132 8.32 -21.46 24.26
N GLY A 133 8.79 -22.21 23.27
CA GLY A 133 7.96 -23.04 22.41
C GLY A 133 7.96 -24.52 22.83
N TYR A 134 6.78 -25.12 23.01
CA TYR A 134 6.60 -26.54 23.26
C TYR A 134 5.84 -27.17 22.10
N SER A 135 6.58 -27.76 21.15
CA SER A 135 6.00 -28.37 19.96
C SER A 135 5.62 -29.83 20.20
N LEU A 136 4.33 -30.12 20.09
CA LEU A 136 3.81 -31.49 20.03
C LEU A 136 3.96 -32.09 18.62
N ALA A 137 4.20 -31.26 17.58
CA ALA A 137 4.59 -31.69 16.24
C ALA A 137 6.08 -32.04 16.20
N GLY A 138 6.46 -32.91 15.22
CA GLY A 138 7.86 -33.16 14.92
C GLY A 138 8.57 -31.96 14.25
N GLU A 139 9.87 -32.12 14.04
CA GLU A 139 10.66 -31.11 13.33
C GLU A 139 10.14 -30.87 11.91
N ASN A 140 10.00 -29.61 11.53
CA ASN A 140 9.61 -29.17 10.21
C ASN A 140 10.08 -27.73 9.97
N ALA A 141 10.03 -27.27 8.71
CA ALA A 141 10.56 -25.97 8.32
C ALA A 141 9.88 -24.78 9.04
N MET A 142 8.58 -24.86 9.32
CA MET A 142 7.84 -23.81 10.03
C MET A 142 8.23 -23.77 11.51
N ALA A 143 8.29 -24.95 12.16
CA ALA A 143 8.73 -25.04 13.56
C ALA A 143 10.18 -24.53 13.73
N ALA A 144 11.06 -24.83 12.77
CA ALA A 144 12.44 -24.33 12.76
C ALA A 144 12.49 -22.79 12.63
N GLU A 145 11.63 -22.21 11.80
CA GLU A 145 11.53 -20.74 11.65
C GLU A 145 11.08 -20.07 12.95
N LEU A 146 10.07 -20.60 13.63
CA LEU A 146 9.60 -20.09 14.93
C LEU A 146 10.66 -20.28 16.03
N ALA A 147 11.30 -21.45 16.07
CA ALA A 147 12.34 -21.80 17.03
C ALA A 147 13.55 -20.85 16.95
N ALA A 148 13.93 -20.42 15.74
CA ALA A 148 15.04 -19.48 15.53
C ALA A 148 14.82 -18.11 16.23
N SER A 149 13.59 -17.73 16.46
CA SER A 149 13.22 -16.46 17.10
C SER A 149 12.84 -16.61 18.58
N ALA A 150 12.54 -17.82 19.04
CA ALA A 150 12.19 -18.11 20.44
C ALA A 150 13.40 -17.97 21.39
N THR A 151 13.13 -17.74 22.70
CA THR A 151 14.15 -17.82 23.74
C THR A 151 14.60 -19.28 23.93
N ALA A 152 13.66 -20.22 23.92
CA ALA A 152 13.92 -21.63 23.95
C ALA A 152 12.83 -22.39 23.21
N TRP A 153 13.20 -23.56 22.64
CA TRP A 153 12.28 -24.43 21.92
C TRP A 153 12.44 -25.89 22.35
N ARG A 154 11.31 -26.57 22.58
CA ARG A 154 11.24 -27.97 23.02
C ARG A 154 10.36 -28.78 22.07
N TYR A 155 10.89 -29.83 21.48
CA TYR A 155 10.09 -30.85 20.79
C TYR A 155 9.64 -31.88 21.83
N VAL A 156 8.35 -31.82 22.20
CA VAL A 156 7.75 -32.64 23.27
C VAL A 156 6.82 -33.72 22.72
N GLY A 157 6.72 -33.83 21.38
CA GLY A 157 5.98 -34.91 20.74
C GLY A 157 6.58 -36.25 21.10
N GLY A 158 5.71 -37.20 21.56
CA GLY A 158 6.15 -38.52 22.05
C GLY A 158 6.44 -38.61 23.56
N MET A 159 6.53 -37.50 24.25
CA MET A 159 6.56 -37.47 25.73
C MET A 159 5.17 -37.72 26.32
N THR A 160 5.11 -38.31 27.48
CA THR A 160 3.86 -38.45 28.23
C THR A 160 3.40 -37.08 28.78
N THR A 161 2.10 -36.94 29.06
CA THR A 161 1.50 -35.73 29.66
C THR A 161 2.25 -35.28 30.93
N GLY A 162 2.67 -36.24 31.76
CA GLY A 162 3.42 -35.98 33.00
C GLY A 162 4.83 -35.46 32.75
N GLU A 163 5.55 -36.01 31.78
CA GLU A 163 6.89 -35.57 31.38
C GLU A 163 6.87 -34.16 30.77
N ILE A 164 5.87 -33.86 29.90
CA ILE A 164 5.67 -32.52 29.36
C ILE A 164 5.43 -31.50 30.48
N ALA A 165 4.52 -31.83 31.41
CA ALA A 165 4.25 -30.99 32.57
C ALA A 165 5.49 -30.80 33.47
N ALA A 166 6.33 -31.81 33.61
CA ALA A 166 7.59 -31.70 34.36
C ALA A 166 8.61 -30.81 33.63
N GLN A 167 8.69 -30.91 32.33
CA GLN A 167 9.57 -30.05 31.52
C GLN A 167 9.15 -28.56 31.62
N ILE A 168 7.86 -28.26 31.51
CA ILE A 168 7.34 -26.88 31.63
C ILE A 168 7.66 -26.32 33.01
N ARG A 169 7.53 -27.12 34.10
CA ARG A 169 7.94 -26.72 35.43
C ARG A 169 9.44 -26.50 35.58
N ALA A 170 10.24 -27.37 34.96
CA ALA A 170 11.71 -27.24 34.96
C ALA A 170 12.19 -25.99 34.26
N ASP A 171 11.49 -25.57 33.20
CA ASP A 171 11.72 -24.33 32.51
C ASP A 171 11.18 -23.10 33.28
N GLU A 172 10.49 -23.36 34.42
CA GLU A 172 9.92 -22.34 35.33
C GLU A 172 9.04 -21.32 34.58
N VAL A 173 8.13 -21.80 33.72
CA VAL A 173 7.18 -20.98 32.96
C VAL A 173 6.19 -20.29 33.90
N ASP A 174 6.04 -18.99 33.79
CA ASP A 174 5.11 -18.17 34.56
C ASP A 174 3.70 -18.21 33.98
N ILE A 175 3.59 -18.09 32.68
CA ILE A 175 2.33 -18.09 31.92
C ILE A 175 2.42 -19.16 30.82
N LEU A 176 1.52 -20.15 30.86
CA LEU A 176 1.42 -21.17 29.80
C LEU A 176 0.21 -20.86 28.92
N PHE A 177 0.44 -20.71 27.59
CA PHE A 177 -0.61 -20.47 26.63
C PHE A 177 -0.79 -21.67 25.69
N ASP A 178 -1.91 -22.35 25.81
CA ASP A 178 -2.34 -23.41 24.91
C ASP A 178 -2.98 -22.81 23.66
N LEU A 179 -2.45 -23.16 22.49
CA LEU A 179 -2.89 -22.69 21.18
C LEU A 179 -3.78 -23.70 20.45
N SER A 180 -4.20 -24.79 21.12
CA SER A 180 -4.90 -25.90 20.49
C SER A 180 -6.32 -26.11 20.99
N GLY A 181 -6.58 -25.88 22.30
CA GLY A 181 -7.86 -26.21 22.92
C GLY A 181 -8.26 -27.65 22.61
N HIS A 182 -9.49 -27.89 22.21
CA HIS A 182 -10.00 -29.23 21.87
C HIS A 182 -9.72 -29.67 20.41
N SER A 183 -8.71 -29.08 19.73
CA SER A 183 -8.27 -29.59 18.43
C SER A 183 -7.62 -30.98 18.55
N ALA A 184 -7.35 -31.64 17.42
CA ALA A 184 -6.69 -32.95 17.42
C ALA A 184 -5.30 -32.89 18.06
N ASN A 185 -4.94 -33.91 18.85
CA ASN A 185 -3.63 -34.02 19.54
C ASN A 185 -3.34 -32.85 20.50
N ASN A 186 -4.36 -32.31 21.12
CA ASN A 186 -4.26 -31.11 21.94
C ASN A 186 -3.47 -31.29 23.25
N ALA A 187 -3.10 -30.17 23.85
CA ALA A 187 -2.33 -30.10 25.09
C ALA A 187 -3.17 -30.01 26.37
N LEU A 188 -4.51 -30.01 26.29
CA LEU A 188 -5.37 -29.83 27.46
C LEU A 188 -5.11 -30.81 28.60
N PRO A 189 -4.78 -32.12 28.37
CA PRO A 189 -4.37 -33.01 29.44
C PRO A 189 -3.13 -32.52 30.20
N VAL A 190 -2.21 -31.80 29.56
CA VAL A 190 -1.04 -31.18 30.23
C VAL A 190 -1.47 -30.04 31.11
N LEU A 191 -2.37 -29.16 30.60
CA LEU A 191 -2.90 -28.04 31.36
C LEU A 191 -3.71 -28.50 32.60
N ALA A 192 -4.39 -29.65 32.49
CA ALA A 192 -5.12 -30.22 33.62
C ALA A 192 -4.23 -30.54 34.86
N LEU A 193 -2.93 -30.78 34.63
CA LEU A 193 -1.91 -30.97 35.68
C LEU A 193 -1.40 -29.65 36.28
N ARG A 194 -1.77 -28.53 35.70
CA ARG A 194 -1.40 -27.17 36.11
C ARG A 194 0.12 -26.97 36.26
N PRO A 195 0.92 -27.16 35.18
CA PRO A 195 2.38 -26.99 35.21
C PRO A 195 2.86 -25.56 35.36
N ALA A 196 2.02 -24.55 35.11
CA ALA A 196 2.35 -23.13 35.27
C ALA A 196 1.36 -22.43 36.22
N PRO A 197 1.77 -21.35 36.92
CA PRO A 197 0.90 -20.58 37.80
C PRO A 197 -0.32 -20.00 37.11
N VAL A 198 -0.13 -19.48 35.89
CA VAL A 198 -1.19 -18.92 35.02
C VAL A 198 -1.30 -19.71 33.74
N GLN A 199 -2.51 -20.06 33.33
CA GLN A 199 -2.76 -20.82 32.13
C GLN A 199 -3.84 -20.16 31.27
N LEU A 200 -3.53 -20.00 29.98
CA LEU A 200 -4.42 -19.44 28.95
C LEU A 200 -4.72 -20.47 27.87
N SER A 201 -5.85 -20.30 27.18
CA SER A 201 -6.15 -20.99 25.92
C SER A 201 -6.71 -20.00 24.89
N GLY A 202 -6.69 -20.39 23.61
CA GLY A 202 -7.21 -19.59 22.50
C GLY A 202 -6.56 -19.91 21.16
N ILE A 203 -6.82 -19.09 20.13
CA ILE A 203 -6.30 -19.14 18.74
C ILE A 203 -6.78 -20.38 17.96
N GLY A 204 -6.43 -21.60 18.36
CA GLY A 204 -6.73 -22.82 17.62
C GLY A 204 -8.06 -23.48 18.00
N TYR A 205 -8.75 -22.98 19.01
CA TYR A 205 -10.06 -23.47 19.45
C TYR A 205 -11.02 -22.31 19.74
N PHE A 206 -12.33 -22.55 19.73
CA PHE A 206 -13.32 -21.52 19.45
C PHE A 206 -14.47 -21.48 20.47
N ALA A 207 -14.25 -22.04 21.65
CA ALA A 207 -15.13 -21.97 22.82
C ALA A 207 -14.34 -22.26 24.10
N THR A 208 -15.01 -22.17 25.25
CA THR A 208 -14.42 -22.57 26.55
C THR A 208 -13.77 -23.95 26.49
N THR A 209 -12.62 -24.12 27.12
CA THR A 209 -11.99 -25.45 27.30
C THR A 209 -12.78 -26.31 28.28
N GLY A 210 -13.58 -25.70 29.14
CA GLY A 210 -14.27 -26.35 30.20
C GLY A 210 -13.38 -26.77 31.39
N LEU A 211 -12.06 -26.58 31.29
CA LEU A 211 -11.12 -26.93 32.37
C LEU A 211 -11.04 -25.84 33.44
N SER A 212 -11.23 -26.24 34.70
CA SER A 212 -11.01 -25.35 35.84
C SER A 212 -9.53 -25.03 36.12
N ALA A 213 -8.61 -25.69 35.38
CA ALA A 213 -7.17 -25.43 35.42
C ALA A 213 -6.73 -24.31 34.47
N VAL A 214 -7.56 -23.87 33.53
CA VAL A 214 -7.29 -22.77 32.62
C VAL A 214 -7.95 -21.51 33.18
N ASP A 215 -7.16 -20.45 33.33
CA ASP A 215 -7.58 -19.22 34.01
C ASP A 215 -8.23 -18.21 33.02
N TYR A 216 -7.67 -18.11 31.83
CA TYR A 216 -8.07 -17.10 30.83
C TYR A 216 -8.27 -17.72 29.46
N PHE A 217 -9.17 -17.12 28.68
CA PHE A 217 -9.38 -17.42 27.25
C PHE A 217 -9.19 -16.15 26.41
N LEU A 218 -8.28 -16.18 25.44
CA LEU A 218 -7.97 -15.05 24.57
C LEU A 218 -9.09 -14.82 23.56
N THR A 219 -9.57 -13.60 23.47
CA THR A 219 -10.58 -13.13 22.54
C THR A 219 -10.38 -11.65 22.20
N ASP A 220 -11.33 -11.03 21.50
CA ASP A 220 -11.37 -9.60 21.21
C ASP A 220 -12.77 -9.00 21.39
N VAL A 221 -12.84 -7.67 21.37
CA VAL A 221 -14.10 -6.92 21.57
C VAL A 221 -15.15 -7.14 20.47
N HIS A 222 -14.74 -7.56 19.27
CA HIS A 222 -15.63 -7.82 18.13
C HIS A 222 -16.15 -9.26 18.15
N THR A 223 -15.31 -10.20 18.57
CA THR A 223 -15.66 -11.63 18.68
C THR A 223 -16.55 -11.88 19.90
N ASP A 224 -16.16 -11.36 21.06
CA ASP A 224 -16.96 -11.44 22.29
C ASP A 224 -17.13 -10.04 22.89
N PRO A 225 -18.14 -9.27 22.49
CA PRO A 225 -18.42 -7.98 23.08
C PRO A 225 -18.58 -8.08 24.61
N PRO A 226 -18.15 -7.08 25.39
CA PRO A 226 -18.25 -7.11 26.83
C PRO A 226 -19.69 -7.37 27.30
N GLY A 227 -19.86 -8.32 28.21
CA GLY A 227 -21.14 -8.69 28.83
C GLY A 227 -22.00 -9.69 28.04
N GLU A 228 -21.64 -10.06 26.80
CA GLU A 228 -22.45 -10.98 26.00
C GLU A 228 -22.19 -12.47 26.34
N ASN A 229 -20.94 -12.91 26.35
CA ASN A 229 -20.55 -14.32 26.44
C ASN A 229 -19.78 -14.70 27.70
N ASP A 230 -19.52 -13.77 28.63
CA ASP A 230 -18.70 -14.03 29.83
C ASP A 230 -19.17 -15.23 30.64
N ALA A 231 -20.50 -15.38 30.79
CA ALA A 231 -21.11 -16.48 31.52
C ALA A 231 -21.10 -17.83 30.77
N CYS A 232 -20.60 -17.86 29.54
CA CYS A 232 -20.54 -19.04 28.69
C CYS A 232 -19.14 -19.68 28.65
N PHE A 233 -18.20 -19.15 29.43
CA PHE A 233 -16.84 -19.68 29.56
C PHE A 233 -16.57 -20.13 31.00
N THR A 234 -15.71 -21.11 31.17
CA THR A 234 -15.14 -21.48 32.48
C THR A 234 -14.05 -20.50 32.86
N GLU A 235 -13.30 -20.05 31.89
CA GLU A 235 -12.19 -19.12 31.94
C GLU A 235 -12.69 -17.66 31.99
N LYS A 236 -11.86 -16.75 32.49
CA LYS A 236 -12.07 -15.31 32.30
C LYS A 236 -11.71 -14.91 30.85
N LEU A 237 -12.58 -14.14 30.18
CA LEU A 237 -12.29 -13.66 28.81
C LEU A 237 -11.24 -12.55 28.83
N LEU A 238 -10.10 -12.80 28.19
CA LEU A 238 -9.04 -11.82 27.96
C LEU A 238 -9.27 -11.17 26.60
N ARG A 239 -9.90 -10.00 26.60
CA ARG A 239 -10.29 -9.28 25.38
C ARG A 239 -9.20 -8.34 24.92
N LEU A 240 -8.68 -8.54 23.71
CA LEU A 240 -7.88 -7.53 23.03
C LEU A 240 -8.80 -6.44 22.41
N PRO A 241 -8.33 -5.20 22.30
CA PRO A 241 -9.17 -4.10 21.83
C PRO A 241 -9.50 -4.17 20.33
N GLU A 242 -8.81 -5.00 19.57
CA GLU A 242 -8.93 -5.11 18.11
C GLU A 242 -9.19 -6.55 17.68
N SER A 243 -8.18 -7.26 17.18
CA SER A 243 -8.30 -8.66 16.79
C SER A 243 -7.51 -9.56 17.71
N HIS A 244 -8.07 -10.70 18.13
CA HIS A 244 -7.32 -11.74 18.82
C HIS A 244 -6.50 -12.62 17.86
N LEU A 245 -6.66 -12.44 16.55
CA LEU A 245 -5.91 -13.12 15.49
C LEU A 245 -4.91 -12.15 14.86
N CYS A 246 -3.64 -12.52 14.84
CA CYS A 246 -2.58 -11.82 14.13
C CYS A 246 -2.16 -12.65 12.92
N TYR A 247 -2.54 -12.22 11.72
CA TYR A 247 -2.31 -13.00 10.50
C TYR A 247 -0.98 -12.64 9.84
N ARG A 248 -0.23 -13.67 9.48
CA ARG A 248 0.89 -13.59 8.54
C ARG A 248 0.53 -14.33 7.26
N ALA A 249 0.76 -13.70 6.10
CA ALA A 249 0.61 -14.40 4.83
C ALA A 249 1.62 -15.56 4.72
N SER A 250 1.21 -16.66 4.09
CA SER A 250 2.14 -17.74 3.77
C SER A 250 3.18 -17.27 2.73
N ARG A 251 4.34 -17.93 2.67
CA ARG A 251 5.38 -17.64 1.65
C ARG A 251 4.84 -17.73 0.21
N ALA A 252 3.86 -18.59 -0.05
CA ALA A 252 3.17 -18.67 -1.33
C ALA A 252 2.30 -17.43 -1.56
N GLY A 253 1.60 -16.95 -0.51
CA GLY A 253 0.81 -15.72 -0.54
C GLY A 253 1.67 -14.49 -0.84
N GLU A 254 2.81 -14.36 -0.19
CA GLU A 254 3.76 -13.23 -0.40
C GLU A 254 4.23 -13.13 -1.85
N ARG A 255 4.38 -14.28 -2.55
CA ARG A 255 4.80 -14.35 -3.96
C ARG A 255 3.64 -14.23 -4.95
N SER A 256 2.39 -14.37 -4.49
CA SER A 256 1.22 -14.38 -5.37
C SER A 256 0.90 -12.98 -5.91
N ARG A 257 0.49 -12.92 -7.18
CA ARG A 257 -0.01 -11.69 -7.81
C ARG A 257 -1.52 -11.60 -7.69
N LEU A 258 -2.03 -10.38 -7.49
CA LEU A 258 -3.47 -10.13 -7.54
C LEU A 258 -3.95 -10.25 -9.00
N ALA A 259 -4.90 -11.14 -9.24
CA ALA A 259 -5.59 -11.18 -10.52
C ALA A 259 -6.64 -10.06 -10.61
N PRO A 260 -6.90 -9.50 -11.80
CA PRO A 260 -8.03 -8.61 -12.03
C PRO A 260 -9.36 -9.30 -11.65
N LEU A 261 -10.43 -8.52 -11.43
CA LEU A 261 -11.74 -9.07 -11.12
C LEU A 261 -12.20 -10.03 -12.24
N PRO A 262 -12.41 -11.34 -11.95
CA PRO A 262 -12.73 -12.32 -12.97
C PRO A 262 -14.01 -12.02 -13.74
N ALA A 263 -15.02 -11.44 -13.07
CA ALA A 263 -16.32 -11.10 -13.67
C ALA A 263 -16.19 -10.16 -14.87
N LEU A 264 -15.20 -9.28 -14.89
CA LEU A 264 -14.96 -8.36 -16.01
C LEU A 264 -14.61 -9.09 -17.31
N LYS A 265 -13.88 -10.21 -17.21
CA LYS A 265 -13.53 -11.06 -18.37
C LYS A 265 -14.61 -12.09 -18.68
N LYS A 266 -15.18 -12.70 -17.63
CA LYS A 266 -16.14 -13.82 -17.77
C LYS A 266 -17.56 -13.34 -18.10
N GLY A 267 -17.93 -12.10 -17.75
CA GLY A 267 -19.27 -11.55 -17.91
C GLY A 267 -20.31 -12.15 -16.94
N PHE A 268 -19.86 -12.80 -15.86
CA PHE A 268 -20.68 -13.31 -14.77
C PHE A 268 -19.89 -13.36 -13.47
N ILE A 269 -20.60 -13.24 -12.34
CA ILE A 269 -20.02 -13.32 -11.00
C ILE A 269 -19.71 -14.79 -10.64
N THR A 270 -18.53 -15.01 -10.05
CA THR A 270 -18.17 -16.29 -9.44
C THR A 270 -18.14 -16.13 -7.92
N PHE A 271 -19.10 -16.74 -7.24
CA PHE A 271 -19.05 -16.92 -5.80
C PHE A 271 -18.13 -18.09 -5.46
N GLY A 272 -17.28 -17.95 -4.44
CA GLY A 272 -16.34 -19.00 -4.05
C GLY A 272 -16.44 -19.38 -2.57
N CYS A 273 -16.24 -20.67 -2.26
CA CYS A 273 -16.02 -21.12 -0.89
C CYS A 273 -14.91 -22.18 -0.85
N PHE A 274 -13.83 -21.85 -0.14
CA PHE A 274 -12.64 -22.72 0.01
C PHE A 274 -12.54 -23.29 1.43
N ASN A 275 -13.58 -23.15 2.21
CA ASN A 275 -13.68 -23.76 3.51
C ASN A 275 -13.79 -25.30 3.43
N ASN A 276 -13.36 -25.98 4.48
CA ASN A 276 -13.60 -27.42 4.61
C ASN A 276 -15.11 -27.72 4.45
N PHE A 277 -15.46 -28.70 3.61
CA PHE A 277 -16.85 -29.01 3.29
C PHE A 277 -17.69 -29.42 4.51
N ALA A 278 -17.06 -29.91 5.56
CA ALA A 278 -17.70 -30.15 6.86
C ALA A 278 -18.37 -28.89 7.45
N LYS A 279 -17.88 -27.70 7.12
CA LYS A 279 -18.46 -26.42 7.54
C LYS A 279 -19.68 -26.01 6.71
N VAL A 280 -19.89 -26.64 5.55
CA VAL A 280 -20.98 -26.32 4.64
C VAL A 280 -22.23 -27.08 5.07
N THR A 281 -23.07 -26.41 5.86
CA THR A 281 -24.33 -26.98 6.36
C THR A 281 -25.42 -26.94 5.27
N ASP A 282 -26.47 -27.76 5.38
CA ASP A 282 -27.61 -27.73 4.45
C ASP A 282 -28.36 -26.38 4.53
N ARG A 283 -28.29 -25.69 5.69
CA ARG A 283 -28.77 -24.31 5.82
C ARG A 283 -27.99 -23.37 4.88
N MET A 284 -26.65 -23.47 4.89
CA MET A 284 -25.81 -22.65 4.02
C MET A 284 -26.05 -22.94 2.54
N LEU A 285 -26.23 -24.22 2.17
CA LEU A 285 -26.56 -24.60 0.81
C LEU A 285 -27.88 -23.97 0.34
N ARG A 286 -28.92 -23.95 1.19
CA ARG A 286 -30.20 -23.26 0.87
C ARG A 286 -30.02 -21.74 0.75
N ILE A 287 -29.17 -21.13 1.56
CA ILE A 287 -28.83 -19.70 1.45
C ILE A 287 -28.13 -19.42 0.11
N TRP A 288 -27.15 -20.23 -0.26
CA TRP A 288 -26.44 -20.10 -1.53
C TRP A 288 -27.35 -20.32 -2.73
N ALA A 289 -28.31 -21.23 -2.64
CA ALA A 289 -29.34 -21.43 -3.66
C ALA A 289 -30.15 -20.13 -3.88
N LYS A 290 -30.51 -19.42 -2.79
CA LYS A 290 -31.20 -18.11 -2.89
C LYS A 290 -30.33 -17.05 -3.58
N ILE A 291 -29.04 -16.98 -3.25
CA ILE A 291 -28.08 -16.06 -3.90
C ILE A 291 -28.00 -16.37 -5.40
N LEU A 292 -27.83 -17.63 -5.77
CA LEU A 292 -27.74 -18.04 -7.16
C LEU A 292 -29.05 -17.78 -7.92
N ALA A 293 -30.22 -17.88 -7.26
CA ALA A 293 -31.51 -17.52 -7.87
C ALA A 293 -31.61 -15.99 -8.08
N ALA A 294 -31.14 -15.18 -7.12
CA ALA A 294 -31.18 -13.74 -7.22
C ALA A 294 -30.14 -13.16 -8.22
N VAL A 295 -29.05 -13.90 -8.51
CA VAL A 295 -28.04 -13.53 -9.50
C VAL A 295 -27.98 -14.62 -10.62
N PRO A 296 -28.85 -14.57 -11.61
CA PRO A 296 -29.11 -15.70 -12.52
C PRO A 296 -27.91 -16.21 -13.33
N ARG A 297 -26.95 -15.33 -13.66
CA ARG A 297 -25.74 -15.70 -14.43
C ARG A 297 -24.56 -16.12 -13.53
N ALA A 298 -24.67 -15.98 -12.21
CA ALA A 298 -23.56 -16.28 -11.29
C ALA A 298 -23.26 -17.79 -11.25
N ARG A 299 -22.03 -18.12 -10.91
CA ARG A 299 -21.54 -19.48 -10.70
C ARG A 299 -20.99 -19.65 -9.29
N LEU A 300 -20.98 -20.87 -8.82
CA LEU A 300 -20.41 -21.26 -7.52
C LEU A 300 -19.15 -22.08 -7.74
N PHE A 301 -18.03 -21.67 -7.13
CA PHE A 301 -16.78 -22.40 -7.16
C PHE A 301 -16.44 -22.91 -5.76
N LEU A 302 -16.40 -24.23 -5.60
CA LEU A 302 -16.07 -24.92 -4.35
C LEU A 302 -14.74 -25.63 -4.48
N LYS A 303 -13.80 -25.35 -3.57
CA LYS A 303 -12.47 -25.95 -3.55
C LYS A 303 -12.17 -26.50 -2.17
N THR A 304 -12.14 -27.82 -2.02
CA THR A 304 -11.95 -28.50 -0.73
C THR A 304 -11.65 -29.98 -0.93
N ALA A 305 -10.98 -30.60 0.05
CA ALA A 305 -10.52 -31.98 0.01
C ALA A 305 -11.62 -33.04 -0.21
N VAL A 306 -12.89 -32.72 0.06
CA VAL A 306 -14.01 -33.67 -0.23
C VAL A 306 -14.08 -34.05 -1.72
N PHE A 307 -13.57 -33.16 -2.59
CA PHE A 307 -13.56 -33.40 -4.05
C PHE A 307 -12.32 -34.15 -4.55
N ASP A 308 -11.43 -34.61 -3.68
CA ASP A 308 -10.25 -35.43 -4.04
C ASP A 308 -10.66 -36.86 -4.35
N THR A 309 -11.80 -37.32 -3.86
CA THR A 309 -12.32 -38.68 -4.09
C THR A 309 -13.64 -38.63 -4.89
N ALA A 310 -13.90 -39.68 -5.70
CA ALA A 310 -15.12 -39.78 -6.47
C ALA A 310 -16.38 -39.86 -5.57
N ASP A 311 -16.33 -40.64 -4.50
CA ASP A 311 -17.44 -40.82 -3.56
C ASP A 311 -17.72 -39.51 -2.77
N GLY A 312 -16.67 -38.82 -2.30
CA GLY A 312 -16.84 -37.54 -1.62
C GLY A 312 -17.43 -36.46 -2.54
N ARG A 313 -16.96 -36.41 -3.79
CA ARG A 313 -17.52 -35.55 -4.82
C ARG A 313 -19.00 -35.85 -5.09
N GLN A 314 -19.36 -37.12 -5.24
CA GLN A 314 -20.74 -37.56 -5.50
C GLN A 314 -21.64 -37.16 -4.32
N ALA A 315 -21.24 -37.42 -3.09
CA ALA A 315 -21.99 -37.07 -1.88
C ALA A 315 -22.20 -35.55 -1.78
N ALA A 316 -21.16 -34.76 -2.00
CA ALA A 316 -21.24 -33.30 -1.95
C ALA A 316 -22.18 -32.74 -3.05
N LEU A 317 -22.08 -33.26 -4.28
CA LEU A 317 -22.95 -32.83 -5.40
C LEU A 317 -24.42 -33.22 -5.13
N HIS A 318 -24.67 -34.36 -4.52
CA HIS A 318 -26.04 -34.77 -4.14
C HIS A 318 -26.64 -33.79 -3.12
N ARG A 319 -25.86 -33.33 -2.11
CA ARG A 319 -26.32 -32.35 -1.14
C ARG A 319 -26.61 -30.99 -1.77
N LEU A 320 -25.75 -30.55 -2.70
CA LEU A 320 -25.96 -29.33 -3.48
C LEU A 320 -27.29 -29.37 -4.27
N GLN A 321 -27.52 -30.48 -4.97
CA GLN A 321 -28.74 -30.69 -5.74
C GLN A 321 -29.99 -30.76 -4.86
N ALA A 322 -29.90 -31.43 -3.70
CA ALA A 322 -31.00 -31.49 -2.72
C ALA A 322 -31.35 -30.13 -2.14
N ALA A 323 -30.39 -29.21 -2.04
CA ALA A 323 -30.61 -27.82 -1.64
C ALA A 323 -31.17 -26.90 -2.73
N GLY A 324 -31.39 -27.44 -3.96
CA GLY A 324 -31.92 -26.69 -5.10
C GLY A 324 -30.88 -25.93 -5.92
N ILE A 325 -29.60 -26.26 -5.79
CA ILE A 325 -28.52 -25.66 -6.59
C ILE A 325 -28.37 -26.38 -7.92
N ASP A 326 -28.42 -25.62 -9.02
CA ASP A 326 -28.18 -26.14 -10.37
C ASP A 326 -26.69 -26.49 -10.53
N LEU A 327 -26.39 -27.79 -10.67
CA LEU A 327 -25.04 -28.31 -10.79
C LEU A 327 -24.31 -27.81 -12.07
N ALA A 328 -25.04 -27.40 -13.13
CA ALA A 328 -24.40 -26.79 -14.29
C ALA A 328 -23.73 -25.45 -14.01
N ARG A 329 -24.05 -24.84 -12.87
CA ARG A 329 -23.49 -23.59 -12.38
C ARG A 329 -22.43 -23.80 -11.30
N VAL A 330 -22.06 -25.04 -10.99
CA VAL A 330 -21.12 -25.37 -9.94
C VAL A 330 -19.82 -25.90 -10.52
N ARG A 331 -18.69 -25.29 -10.12
CA ARG A 331 -17.35 -25.82 -10.35
C ARG A 331 -16.83 -26.39 -9.03
N THR A 332 -16.22 -27.57 -9.07
CA THR A 332 -15.61 -28.21 -7.89
C THR A 332 -14.17 -28.58 -8.17
N GLU A 333 -13.30 -28.31 -7.20
CA GLU A 333 -11.89 -28.72 -7.25
C GLU A 333 -11.46 -29.31 -5.91
N GLY A 334 -10.55 -30.27 -5.97
CA GLY A 334 -9.88 -30.87 -4.84
C GLY A 334 -8.77 -29.95 -4.26
N HIS A 335 -8.03 -30.49 -3.32
CA HIS A 335 -6.90 -29.79 -2.71
C HIS A 335 -5.72 -29.67 -3.70
N THR A 336 -5.06 -28.52 -3.73
CA THR A 336 -3.82 -28.29 -4.48
C THR A 336 -2.84 -27.49 -3.63
N ALA A 337 -1.55 -27.65 -3.88
CA ALA A 337 -0.50 -26.90 -3.17
C ALA A 337 -0.60 -25.38 -3.40
N GLU A 338 -1.03 -24.99 -4.62
CA GLU A 338 -1.17 -23.59 -5.04
C GLU A 338 -2.60 -23.09 -4.94
N TYR A 339 -3.31 -23.47 -3.87
CA TYR A 339 -4.74 -23.13 -3.71
C TYR A 339 -5.03 -21.61 -3.70
N LEU A 340 -4.06 -20.79 -3.33
CA LEU A 340 -4.19 -19.33 -3.31
C LEU A 340 -4.43 -18.76 -4.71
N GLU A 341 -3.82 -19.33 -5.74
CA GLU A 341 -4.02 -18.88 -7.12
C GLU A 341 -5.47 -19.03 -7.57
N ALA A 342 -6.19 -20.02 -7.03
CA ALA A 342 -7.61 -20.26 -7.33
C ALA A 342 -8.52 -19.10 -6.90
N TYR A 343 -8.12 -18.26 -5.94
CA TYR A 343 -8.84 -17.03 -5.63
C TYR A 343 -8.84 -16.02 -6.80
N GLY A 344 -7.92 -16.18 -7.76
CA GLY A 344 -7.93 -15.45 -9.02
C GLY A 344 -9.18 -15.69 -9.88
N GLU A 345 -9.92 -16.77 -9.61
CA GLU A 345 -11.13 -17.15 -10.32
C GLU A 345 -12.43 -16.77 -9.57
N VAL A 346 -12.33 -16.25 -8.34
CA VAL A 346 -13.44 -15.90 -7.43
C VAL A 346 -13.62 -14.38 -7.38
N ASP A 347 -14.86 -13.91 -7.49
CA ASP A 347 -15.21 -12.50 -7.34
C ASP A 347 -15.61 -12.15 -5.90
N ILE A 348 -16.40 -13.01 -5.25
CA ILE A 348 -16.90 -12.84 -3.87
C ILE A 348 -16.77 -14.17 -3.15
N ALA A 349 -16.18 -14.19 -1.98
CA ALA A 349 -16.11 -15.37 -1.12
C ALA A 349 -17.35 -15.45 -0.21
N LEU A 350 -17.93 -16.64 -0.13
CA LEU A 350 -19.06 -16.95 0.74
C LEU A 350 -18.55 -17.72 1.96
N ASP A 351 -18.56 -17.08 3.12
CA ASP A 351 -18.16 -17.71 4.36
C ASP A 351 -19.23 -18.67 4.90
N THR A 352 -18.82 -19.63 5.67
CA THR A 352 -19.68 -20.69 6.22
C THR A 352 -20.24 -20.32 7.59
N TYR A 353 -21.36 -20.94 7.99
CA TYR A 353 -22.01 -20.78 9.29
C TYR A 353 -22.60 -22.11 9.77
N PRO A 354 -22.52 -22.45 11.05
CA PRO A 354 -22.11 -21.67 12.22
C PRO A 354 -20.57 -21.64 12.50
N TYR A 355 -19.77 -22.28 11.66
CA TYR A 355 -18.32 -22.29 11.76
C TYR A 355 -17.70 -21.59 10.54
N PRO A 356 -17.34 -20.31 10.66
CA PRO A 356 -16.74 -19.52 9.59
C PRO A 356 -15.28 -19.90 9.31
N GLY A 357 -14.73 -19.31 8.27
CA GLY A 357 -13.31 -19.32 7.99
C GLY A 357 -12.55 -18.37 8.93
N GLY A 358 -11.40 -18.79 9.44
CA GLY A 358 -10.39 -17.88 10.02
C GLY A 358 -9.30 -17.62 8.98
N GLY A 359 -8.43 -18.62 8.77
CA GLY A 359 -7.37 -18.55 7.77
C GLY A 359 -7.87 -18.36 6.34
N THR A 360 -8.89 -19.12 5.93
CA THR A 360 -9.46 -18.98 4.57
C THR A 360 -10.08 -17.60 4.31
N THR A 361 -10.60 -16.95 5.36
CA THR A 361 -11.07 -15.57 5.26
C THR A 361 -9.90 -14.60 5.11
N CYS A 362 -8.82 -14.76 5.89
CA CYS A 362 -7.60 -13.96 5.73
C CYS A 362 -6.98 -14.16 4.35
N ASP A 363 -6.88 -15.42 3.86
CA ASP A 363 -6.35 -15.74 2.55
C ASP A 363 -7.17 -15.10 1.42
N ALA A 364 -8.51 -15.16 1.49
CA ALA A 364 -9.40 -14.52 0.53
C ALA A 364 -9.18 -13.01 0.48
N LEU A 365 -9.17 -12.34 1.64
CA LEU A 365 -8.93 -10.91 1.76
C LEU A 365 -7.53 -10.54 1.25
N TYR A 366 -6.51 -11.34 1.57
CA TYR A 366 -5.15 -11.14 1.09
C TYR A 366 -5.03 -11.31 -0.43
N MET A 367 -5.83 -12.21 -1.03
CA MET A 367 -5.95 -12.38 -2.47
C MET A 367 -6.93 -11.41 -3.14
N GLY A 368 -7.37 -10.39 -2.40
CA GLY A 368 -8.23 -9.32 -2.92
C GLY A 368 -9.70 -9.72 -3.10
N VAL A 369 -10.15 -10.81 -2.47
CA VAL A 369 -11.54 -11.31 -2.58
C VAL A 369 -12.33 -10.87 -1.35
N PRO A 370 -13.38 -10.03 -1.50
CA PRO A 370 -14.25 -9.68 -0.40
C PRO A 370 -15.02 -10.91 0.10
N VAL A 371 -15.21 -10.99 1.41
CA VAL A 371 -15.84 -12.13 2.08
C VAL A 371 -17.16 -11.69 2.71
N VAL A 372 -18.26 -12.34 2.37
CA VAL A 372 -19.53 -12.15 3.08
C VAL A 372 -19.62 -13.20 4.19
N THR A 373 -19.80 -12.77 5.44
CA THR A 373 -19.89 -13.64 6.62
C THR A 373 -21.20 -13.47 7.35
N ARG A 374 -21.67 -14.54 7.98
CA ARG A 374 -22.87 -14.56 8.85
C ARG A 374 -22.42 -14.43 10.31
N ALA A 375 -22.82 -13.36 10.98
CA ALA A 375 -22.55 -13.16 12.40
C ALA A 375 -23.42 -14.07 13.27
N GLY A 376 -22.79 -14.85 14.14
CA GLY A 376 -23.49 -15.66 15.15
C GLY A 376 -23.38 -15.05 16.54
N THR A 377 -23.89 -15.79 17.54
CA THR A 377 -23.86 -15.41 18.97
C THR A 377 -22.68 -16.03 19.73
N ARG A 378 -22.06 -17.08 19.19
CA ARG A 378 -20.92 -17.79 19.80
C ARG A 378 -19.60 -17.19 19.33
N HIS A 379 -18.59 -17.26 20.19
CA HIS A 379 -17.20 -16.92 19.85
C HIS A 379 -16.79 -17.49 18.48
N GLY A 380 -16.89 -18.81 18.31
CA GLY A 380 -16.47 -19.50 17.08
C GLY A 380 -17.28 -19.15 15.82
N ALA A 381 -18.38 -18.40 15.94
CA ALA A 381 -19.22 -17.96 14.81
C ALA A 381 -19.01 -16.48 14.43
N ARG A 382 -17.93 -15.84 14.96
CA ARG A 382 -17.71 -14.39 14.81
C ARG A 382 -16.32 -14.00 14.30
N PHE A 383 -15.49 -14.95 13.86
CA PHE A 383 -14.15 -14.64 13.32
C PHE A 383 -14.21 -13.70 12.13
N GLY A 384 -15.09 -13.98 11.16
CA GLY A 384 -15.29 -13.11 10.02
C GLY A 384 -15.74 -11.70 10.45
N VAL A 385 -16.52 -11.58 11.53
CA VAL A 385 -16.94 -10.27 12.08
C VAL A 385 -15.73 -9.48 12.58
N SER A 386 -14.87 -10.11 13.40
CA SER A 386 -13.66 -9.45 13.91
C SER A 386 -12.73 -9.02 12.77
N LEU A 387 -12.43 -9.93 11.84
CA LEU A 387 -11.54 -9.65 10.71
C LEU A 387 -12.08 -8.47 9.86
N LEU A 388 -13.36 -8.51 9.51
CA LEU A 388 -13.96 -7.48 8.64
C LEU A 388 -14.18 -6.15 9.37
N ALA A 389 -14.44 -6.15 10.68
CA ALA A 389 -14.52 -4.93 11.48
C ALA A 389 -13.17 -4.20 11.51
N ASN A 390 -12.07 -4.93 11.70
CA ASN A 390 -10.71 -4.37 11.69
C ASN A 390 -10.28 -3.83 10.31
N LEU A 391 -10.99 -4.20 9.22
CA LEU A 391 -10.78 -3.66 7.87
C LEU A 391 -11.76 -2.54 7.50
N GLY A 392 -12.71 -2.18 8.38
CA GLY A 392 -13.78 -1.22 8.08
C GLY A 392 -14.81 -1.74 7.06
N LEU A 393 -15.01 -3.07 6.99
CA LEU A 393 -15.91 -3.74 6.04
C LEU A 393 -17.11 -4.42 6.72
N ALA A 394 -17.30 -4.23 8.02
CA ALA A 394 -18.37 -4.89 8.77
C ALA A 394 -19.76 -4.59 8.17
N ASP A 395 -20.04 -3.32 7.88
CA ASP A 395 -21.36 -2.89 7.35
C ASP A 395 -21.64 -3.48 5.97
N ALA A 396 -20.64 -3.60 5.12
CA ALA A 396 -20.80 -4.12 3.76
C ALA A 396 -20.86 -5.66 3.72
N CYS A 397 -20.18 -6.34 4.63
CA CYS A 397 -19.87 -7.77 4.49
C CYS A 397 -20.36 -8.65 5.66
N CYS A 398 -20.67 -8.11 6.86
CA CYS A 398 -21.17 -8.89 7.98
C CYS A 398 -22.71 -8.88 8.03
N ALA A 399 -23.32 -10.04 8.02
CA ALA A 399 -24.78 -10.19 8.01
C ALA A 399 -25.30 -10.72 9.35
N PRO A 400 -26.27 -10.02 10.01
CA PRO A 400 -26.87 -10.50 11.25
C PRO A 400 -27.90 -11.62 11.06
N THR A 401 -28.45 -11.78 9.85
CA THR A 401 -29.46 -12.80 9.51
C THR A 401 -29.13 -13.49 8.19
N ASP A 402 -29.83 -14.60 7.89
CA ASP A 402 -29.66 -15.31 6.61
C ASP A 402 -30.11 -14.45 5.41
N GLU A 403 -31.19 -13.67 5.62
CA GLU A 403 -31.70 -12.74 4.61
C GLU A 403 -30.69 -11.64 4.30
N ALA A 404 -30.12 -11.01 5.34
CA ALA A 404 -29.08 -10.02 5.20
C ALA A 404 -27.81 -10.58 4.53
N TYR A 405 -27.50 -11.87 4.74
CA TYR A 405 -26.38 -12.53 4.05
C TYR A 405 -26.62 -12.59 2.54
N VAL A 406 -27.84 -12.98 2.13
CA VAL A 406 -28.24 -12.98 0.73
C VAL A 406 -28.20 -11.57 0.14
N GLU A 407 -28.77 -10.59 0.85
CA GLU A 407 -28.81 -9.18 0.42
C GLU A 407 -27.40 -8.62 0.19
N LYS A 408 -26.48 -8.82 1.14
CA LYS A 408 -25.10 -8.32 1.03
C LYS A 408 -24.33 -8.98 -0.11
N ALA A 409 -24.47 -10.30 -0.28
CA ALA A 409 -23.85 -11.01 -1.40
C ALA A 409 -24.38 -10.53 -2.75
N CYS A 410 -25.70 -10.29 -2.86
CA CYS A 410 -26.33 -9.76 -4.07
C CYS A 410 -25.96 -8.29 -4.34
N ALA A 411 -25.88 -7.47 -3.30
CA ALA A 411 -25.47 -6.06 -3.43
C ALA A 411 -24.03 -5.93 -3.95
N LEU A 412 -23.09 -6.69 -3.39
CA LEU A 412 -21.72 -6.76 -3.92
C LEU A 412 -21.69 -7.26 -5.37
N ALA A 413 -22.50 -8.28 -5.71
CA ALA A 413 -22.55 -8.83 -7.06
C ALA A 413 -23.13 -7.86 -8.10
N ALA A 414 -24.00 -6.94 -7.68
CA ALA A 414 -24.61 -5.93 -8.55
C ALA A 414 -23.67 -4.77 -8.89
N ASP A 415 -22.71 -4.45 -8.01
CA ASP A 415 -21.76 -3.36 -8.21
C ASP A 415 -20.37 -3.89 -8.59
N THR A 416 -20.21 -4.18 -9.88
CA THR A 416 -18.91 -4.66 -10.42
C THR A 416 -17.79 -3.63 -10.29
N ALA A 417 -18.12 -2.34 -10.21
CA ALA A 417 -17.14 -1.28 -10.05
C ALA A 417 -16.58 -1.30 -8.63
N ALA A 418 -17.45 -1.33 -7.62
CA ALA A 418 -17.03 -1.47 -6.22
C ALA A 418 -16.25 -2.78 -5.98
N LEU A 419 -16.67 -3.90 -6.60
CA LEU A 419 -15.93 -5.16 -6.52
C LEU A 419 -14.53 -5.06 -7.14
N ALA A 420 -14.39 -4.42 -8.30
CA ALA A 420 -13.10 -4.24 -8.94
C ALA A 420 -12.16 -3.38 -8.06
N LEU A 421 -12.71 -2.38 -7.40
CA LEU A 421 -11.99 -1.55 -6.45
C LEU A 421 -11.56 -2.35 -5.21
N LEU A 422 -12.48 -3.07 -4.56
CA LEU A 422 -12.17 -3.96 -3.45
C LEU A 422 -11.08 -4.97 -3.83
N ARG A 423 -11.19 -5.58 -5.01
CA ARG A 423 -10.19 -6.53 -5.52
C ARG A 423 -8.77 -5.96 -5.52
N ARG A 424 -8.62 -4.69 -5.90
CA ARG A 424 -7.32 -4.02 -5.99
C ARG A 424 -6.79 -3.53 -4.63
N THR A 425 -7.69 -3.16 -3.71
CA THR A 425 -7.32 -2.46 -2.47
C THR A 425 -7.28 -3.36 -1.24
N LEU A 426 -7.98 -4.51 -1.22
CA LEU A 426 -8.14 -5.33 -0.02
C LEU A 426 -6.83 -5.83 0.57
N ARG A 427 -5.87 -6.28 -0.25
CA ARG A 427 -4.56 -6.73 0.25
C ARG A 427 -3.84 -5.61 1.02
N ALA A 428 -3.84 -4.40 0.46
CA ALA A 428 -3.21 -3.26 1.10
C ALA A 428 -3.97 -2.82 2.36
N ARG A 429 -5.31 -2.87 2.35
CA ARG A 429 -6.14 -2.60 3.54
C ARG A 429 -5.86 -3.62 4.64
N LEU A 430 -5.76 -4.90 4.31
CA LEU A 430 -5.43 -5.95 5.28
C LEU A 430 -4.03 -5.77 5.85
N ALA A 431 -3.03 -5.49 5.00
CA ALA A 431 -1.66 -5.25 5.43
C ALA A 431 -1.52 -4.02 6.35
N ALA A 432 -2.37 -3.02 6.17
CA ALA A 432 -2.41 -1.81 6.99
C ALA A 432 -3.32 -1.94 8.24
N SER A 433 -4.01 -3.07 8.40
CA SER A 433 -4.95 -3.29 9.50
C SER A 433 -4.26 -3.88 10.74
N PRO A 434 -4.89 -3.76 11.93
CA PRO A 434 -4.41 -4.42 13.15
C PRO A 434 -4.23 -5.93 13.01
N VAL A 435 -4.93 -6.57 12.07
CA VAL A 435 -4.85 -8.03 11.82
C VAL A 435 -3.47 -8.47 11.34
N MET A 436 -2.68 -7.61 10.70
CA MET A 436 -1.32 -7.90 10.25
C MET A 436 -0.24 -7.08 10.97
N ASP A 437 -0.59 -6.28 11.97
CA ASP A 437 0.35 -5.50 12.77
C ASP A 437 0.84 -6.31 13.99
N ALA A 438 1.86 -7.14 13.77
CA ALA A 438 2.40 -8.03 14.79
C ALA A 438 2.97 -7.29 16.03
N ALA A 439 3.60 -6.14 15.83
CA ALA A 439 4.17 -5.37 16.92
C ALA A 439 3.08 -4.78 17.84
N ARG A 440 2.03 -4.24 17.24
CA ARG A 440 0.87 -3.71 17.98
C ARG A 440 0.10 -4.82 18.68
N TYR A 441 -0.11 -5.93 18.01
CA TYR A 441 -0.74 -7.11 18.59
C TYR A 441 0.01 -7.58 19.86
N MET A 442 1.34 -7.72 19.76
CA MET A 442 2.16 -8.13 20.90
C MET A 442 2.17 -7.10 22.02
N ALA A 443 2.18 -5.80 21.73
CA ALA A 443 2.09 -4.78 22.76
C ALA A 443 0.82 -4.91 23.63
N HIS A 444 -0.36 -5.17 23.02
CA HIS A 444 -1.60 -5.41 23.74
C HIS A 444 -1.60 -6.72 24.52
N LEU A 445 -1.07 -7.78 23.94
CA LEU A 445 -1.01 -9.09 24.57
C LEU A 445 -0.04 -9.09 25.76
N GLU A 446 1.13 -8.48 25.61
CA GLU A 446 2.13 -8.36 26.68
C GLU A 446 1.65 -7.48 27.84
N ALA A 447 0.97 -6.37 27.55
CA ALA A 447 0.33 -5.57 28.59
C ALA A 447 -0.71 -6.39 29.39
N SER A 448 -1.43 -7.29 28.70
CA SER A 448 -2.37 -8.21 29.34
C SER A 448 -1.64 -9.26 30.20
N TYR A 449 -0.50 -9.80 29.73
CA TYR A 449 0.32 -10.72 30.52
C TYR A 449 0.88 -10.07 31.78
N GLU A 450 1.31 -8.81 31.73
CA GLU A 450 1.77 -8.08 32.90
C GLU A 450 0.66 -7.87 33.93
N LYS A 451 -0.52 -7.47 33.51
CA LYS A 451 -1.70 -7.31 34.39
C LYS A 451 -2.05 -8.62 35.07
N ILE A 452 -2.10 -9.71 34.30
CA ILE A 452 -2.42 -11.04 34.83
C ILE A 452 -1.35 -11.51 35.81
N TRP A 453 -0.08 -11.32 35.47
CA TRP A 453 1.03 -11.76 36.31
C TRP A 453 1.12 -10.96 37.63
N ALA A 454 0.91 -9.66 37.59
CA ALA A 454 0.84 -8.82 38.79
C ALA A 454 -0.32 -9.23 39.70
N HIS A 455 -1.49 -9.51 39.12
CA HIS A 455 -2.64 -10.03 39.89
C HIS A 455 -2.31 -11.36 40.56
N GLU A 456 -1.62 -12.27 39.87
CA GLU A 456 -1.21 -13.57 40.40
C GLU A 456 -0.19 -13.47 41.54
N LEU A 457 0.67 -12.45 41.50
CA LEU A 457 1.60 -12.12 42.59
C LEU A 457 0.92 -11.48 43.82
N GLY A 458 -0.40 -11.24 43.77
CA GLY A 458 -1.17 -10.56 44.80
C GLY A 458 -0.88 -9.06 44.88
N GLU A 459 -0.34 -8.51 43.81
CA GLU A 459 -0.09 -7.07 43.68
C GLU A 459 -1.44 -6.38 43.35
N ASP A 460 -1.69 -5.25 44.00
CA ASP A 460 -2.83 -4.39 43.69
C ASP A 460 -2.62 -3.77 42.30
N GLU A 461 -3.53 -4.05 41.38
CA GLU A 461 -3.44 -3.57 40.00
C GLU A 461 -3.25 -2.06 39.95
N ALA A 462 -3.90 -1.31 40.86
CA ALA A 462 -3.71 0.16 40.97
C ALA A 462 -2.27 0.52 41.37
N LYS A 463 -1.68 -0.21 42.32
CA LYS A 463 -0.27 0.04 42.75
C LYS A 463 0.74 -0.35 41.68
N VAL A 464 0.50 -1.43 40.94
CA VAL A 464 1.37 -1.83 39.81
C VAL A 464 1.32 -0.78 38.71
N ARG A 465 0.13 -0.31 38.39
CA ARG A 465 -0.08 0.77 37.43
C ARG A 465 0.60 2.05 37.90
N GLU A 466 0.42 2.44 39.16
CA GLU A 466 1.02 3.63 39.78
C GLU A 466 2.57 3.59 39.75
N ALA A 467 3.18 2.41 39.87
CA ALA A 467 4.62 2.24 39.80
C ALA A 467 5.16 2.12 38.37
N LEU A 468 4.39 1.51 37.46
CA LEU A 468 4.83 1.19 36.10
C LEU A 468 4.65 2.37 35.12
N VAL A 469 3.54 3.10 35.22
CA VAL A 469 3.22 4.20 34.30
C VAL A 469 4.29 5.28 34.31
N PRO A 470 4.74 5.86 35.45
CA PRO A 470 5.77 6.90 35.43
C PRO A 470 7.11 6.44 34.86
N LYS A 471 7.42 5.15 35.06
CA LYS A 471 8.65 4.57 34.48
C LYS A 471 8.55 4.48 32.95
N LEU A 472 7.42 4.01 32.44
CA LEU A 472 7.18 3.93 31.01
C LEU A 472 7.12 5.30 30.35
N GLU A 473 6.51 6.29 31.00
CA GLU A 473 6.47 7.67 30.52
C GLU A 473 7.90 8.23 30.39
N LYS A 474 8.72 8.04 31.42
CA LYS A 474 10.12 8.47 31.39
C LYS A 474 10.91 7.80 30.25
N GLU A 475 10.81 6.48 30.12
CA GLU A 475 11.50 5.74 29.06
C GLU A 475 10.98 6.13 27.66
N ALA A 476 9.69 6.40 27.51
CA ALA A 476 9.10 6.91 26.28
C ALA A 476 9.59 8.31 25.94
N ASP A 477 9.69 9.21 26.93
CA ASP A 477 10.23 10.54 26.75
C ASP A 477 11.71 10.52 26.32
N GLU A 478 12.51 9.66 26.94
CA GLU A 478 13.92 9.45 26.57
C GLU A 478 14.06 8.92 25.14
N ALA A 479 13.25 7.93 24.75
CA ALA A 479 13.25 7.37 23.40
C ALA A 479 12.81 8.42 22.34
N PHE A 480 11.79 9.21 22.65
CA PHE A 480 11.33 10.28 21.76
C PHE A 480 12.39 11.37 21.57
N ALA A 481 13.02 11.80 22.65
CA ALA A 481 14.10 12.79 22.61
C ALA A 481 15.33 12.28 21.83
N ALA A 482 15.64 10.99 21.95
CA ALA A 482 16.70 10.33 21.19
C ALA A 482 16.32 10.06 19.72
N ARG A 483 15.11 10.37 19.29
CA ARG A 483 14.53 10.03 17.96
C ARG A 483 14.50 8.52 17.67
N ASP A 484 14.51 7.68 18.70
CA ASP A 484 14.27 6.24 18.59
C ASP A 484 12.75 6.01 18.56
N PHE A 485 12.16 6.30 17.38
CA PHE A 485 10.71 6.30 17.22
C PHE A 485 10.09 4.90 17.29
N GLU A 486 10.83 3.86 16.90
CA GLU A 486 10.35 2.47 17.03
C GLU A 486 10.19 2.11 18.52
N ARG A 487 11.22 2.36 19.32
CA ARG A 487 11.19 2.13 20.78
C ARG A 487 10.13 3.00 21.45
N PHE A 488 10.02 4.27 21.06
CA PHE A 488 8.99 5.17 21.56
C PHE A 488 7.59 4.60 21.31
N LEU A 489 7.28 4.17 20.07
CA LEU A 489 5.95 3.63 19.72
C LEU A 489 5.64 2.34 20.51
N ALA A 490 6.61 1.48 20.74
CA ALA A 490 6.43 0.30 21.57
C ALA A 490 6.06 0.66 23.02
N LEU A 491 6.78 1.61 23.64
CA LEU A 491 6.51 2.09 25.01
C LEU A 491 5.18 2.83 25.12
N ALA A 492 4.86 3.70 24.15
CA ALA A 492 3.63 4.47 24.10
C ALA A 492 2.40 3.57 23.88
N SER A 493 2.52 2.52 23.07
CA SER A 493 1.44 1.52 22.89
C SER A 493 1.15 0.78 24.19
N ARG A 494 2.16 0.54 25.02
CA ARG A 494 1.98 -0.04 26.37
C ARG A 494 1.27 0.91 27.33
N LEU A 495 1.65 2.20 27.31
CA LEU A 495 0.92 3.22 28.09
C LEU A 495 -0.55 3.28 27.71
N ALA A 496 -0.85 3.19 26.40
CA ALA A 496 -2.22 3.12 25.91
C ALA A 496 -2.95 1.87 26.37
N ALA A 497 -2.31 0.71 26.35
CA ALA A 497 -2.88 -0.56 26.86
C ALA A 497 -3.11 -0.57 28.39
N LEU A 498 -2.46 0.31 29.13
CA LEU A 498 -2.65 0.53 30.57
C LEU A 498 -3.67 1.63 30.87
N ASP A 499 -4.44 2.12 29.90
CA ASP A 499 -5.35 3.27 30.00
C ASP A 499 -4.68 4.53 30.58
N ALA A 500 -3.37 4.70 30.28
CA ALA A 500 -2.55 5.83 30.70
C ALA A 500 -2.20 6.77 29.55
N ALA A 501 -2.81 6.58 28.36
CA ALA A 501 -2.57 7.43 27.21
C ALA A 501 -3.39 8.72 27.28
N SER A 502 -2.70 9.84 27.14
CA SER A 502 -3.31 11.15 26.92
C SER A 502 -3.47 11.43 25.43
N ALA A 503 -4.32 12.38 25.06
CA ALA A 503 -4.41 12.88 23.70
C ALA A 503 -3.04 13.33 23.17
N GLN A 504 -2.23 13.96 23.99
CA GLN A 504 -0.87 14.41 23.65
C GLN A 504 0.07 13.22 23.35
N LEU A 505 -0.08 12.10 24.06
CA LEU A 505 0.68 10.88 23.74
C LEU A 505 0.31 10.36 22.35
N PHE A 506 -0.98 10.34 22.00
CA PHE A 506 -1.43 9.95 20.66
C PHE A 506 -0.92 10.90 19.56
N VAL A 507 -0.84 12.21 19.81
CA VAL A 507 -0.21 13.16 18.88
C VAL A 507 1.25 12.79 18.63
N ARG A 508 2.02 12.54 19.71
CA ARG A 508 3.43 12.13 19.61
C ARG A 508 3.59 10.78 18.90
N MET A 509 2.70 9.82 19.18
CA MET A 509 2.67 8.53 18.45
C MET A 509 2.41 8.73 16.95
N GLY A 510 1.48 9.60 16.61
CA GLY A 510 1.20 9.96 15.22
C GLY A 510 2.39 10.60 14.52
N PHE A 511 3.07 11.53 15.20
CA PHE A 511 4.29 12.15 14.71
C PHE A 511 5.43 11.14 14.54
N ALA A 512 5.66 10.26 15.51
CA ALA A 512 6.69 9.22 15.43
C ALA A 512 6.44 8.25 14.27
N ALA A 513 5.19 7.84 14.08
CA ALA A 513 4.79 7.00 12.95
C ALA A 513 5.00 7.70 11.59
N LEU A 514 4.79 9.03 11.51
CA LEU A 514 5.14 9.82 10.32
C LEU A 514 6.65 9.81 10.03
N GLN A 515 7.49 9.92 11.06
CA GLN A 515 8.95 9.86 10.90
C GLN A 515 9.44 8.49 10.40
N LEU A 516 8.71 7.42 10.71
CA LEU A 516 8.95 6.06 10.23
C LEU A 516 8.27 5.75 8.89
N ALA A 517 7.61 6.75 8.27
CA ALA A 517 6.79 6.59 7.05
C ALA A 517 5.64 5.56 7.19
N GLU A 518 5.14 5.34 8.39
CA GLU A 518 4.04 4.40 8.71
C GLU A 518 2.68 5.10 8.66
N ALA A 519 2.23 5.45 7.45
CA ALA A 519 1.03 6.26 7.21
C ALA A 519 -0.25 5.74 7.91
N ALA A 520 -0.46 4.43 7.90
CA ALA A 520 -1.65 3.81 8.51
C ALA A 520 -1.67 3.99 10.03
N ARG A 521 -0.54 3.77 10.69
CA ARG A 521 -0.39 3.98 12.13
C ARG A 521 -0.53 5.46 12.50
N ALA A 522 0.10 6.34 11.74
CA ALA A 522 -0.01 7.79 11.96
C ALA A 522 -1.46 8.25 11.89
N ARG A 523 -2.21 7.84 10.86
CA ARG A 523 -3.64 8.15 10.71
C ARG A 523 -4.47 7.70 11.90
N LEU A 524 -4.23 6.50 12.37
CA LEU A 524 -4.97 5.93 13.50
C LEU A 524 -4.74 6.70 14.80
N TYR A 525 -3.48 6.97 15.14
CA TYR A 525 -3.14 7.68 16.37
C TYR A 525 -3.63 9.14 16.34
N LEU A 526 -3.49 9.82 15.22
CA LEU A 526 -3.94 11.21 15.08
C LEU A 526 -5.46 11.33 15.04
N ALA A 527 -6.17 10.36 14.45
CA ALA A 527 -7.63 10.30 14.53
C ALA A 527 -8.10 10.14 15.98
N ARG A 528 -7.43 9.28 16.76
CA ARG A 528 -7.73 9.12 18.18
C ARG A 528 -7.45 10.38 18.99
N ALA A 529 -6.34 11.04 18.72
CA ALA A 529 -6.01 12.32 19.36
C ALA A 529 -7.07 13.39 19.12
N LEU A 530 -7.65 13.46 17.91
CA LEU A 530 -8.68 14.45 17.55
C LEU A 530 -9.99 14.32 18.31
N GLU A 531 -10.28 13.15 18.90
CA GLU A 531 -11.48 12.96 19.73
C GLU A 531 -11.41 13.77 21.04
N GLU A 532 -10.22 14.07 21.54
CA GLU A 532 -9.99 14.67 22.86
C GLU A 532 -9.35 16.06 22.80
N VAL A 533 -8.54 16.36 21.75
CA VAL A 533 -7.85 17.64 21.60
C VAL A 533 -8.82 18.75 21.16
N GLN A 534 -8.72 19.92 21.76
CA GLN A 534 -9.53 21.10 21.41
C GLN A 534 -8.65 22.26 20.89
N ALA A 535 -7.73 22.75 21.70
CA ALA A 535 -6.93 23.92 21.35
C ALA A 535 -5.89 23.65 20.25
N GLU A 536 -5.27 22.47 20.24
CA GLU A 536 -4.23 22.04 19.29
C GLU A 536 -4.82 21.30 18.07
N LYS A 537 -6.14 21.41 17.87
CA LYS A 537 -6.83 20.69 16.79
C LYS A 537 -6.33 21.03 15.38
N PRO A 538 -5.98 22.27 15.04
CA PRO A 538 -5.41 22.60 13.73
C PRO A 538 -4.08 21.92 13.46
N GLU A 539 -3.18 21.84 14.44
CA GLU A 539 -1.88 21.19 14.33
C GLU A 539 -2.02 19.67 14.15
N VAL A 540 -2.94 19.06 14.90
CA VAL A 540 -3.23 17.63 14.78
C VAL A 540 -3.86 17.31 13.42
N LEU A 541 -4.75 18.16 12.91
CA LEU A 541 -5.32 18.04 11.57
C LEU A 541 -4.25 18.17 10.48
N GLN A 542 -3.26 19.05 10.66
CA GLN A 542 -2.12 19.14 9.75
C GLN A 542 -1.30 17.85 9.74
N LEU A 543 -0.96 17.31 10.90
CA LEU A 543 -0.23 16.04 10.99
C LEU A 543 -1.04 14.88 10.37
N LEU A 544 -2.36 14.86 10.60
CA LEU A 544 -3.25 13.87 9.97
C LEU A 544 -3.24 14.00 8.45
N ALA A 545 -3.24 15.22 7.92
CA ALA A 545 -3.13 15.47 6.50
C ALA A 545 -1.79 14.98 5.92
N GLU A 546 -0.68 15.15 6.66
CA GLU A 546 0.62 14.59 6.26
C GLU A 546 0.58 13.04 6.21
N ALA A 547 -0.05 12.41 7.19
CA ALA A 547 -0.24 10.96 7.19
C ALA A 547 -1.14 10.47 6.04
N GLN A 548 -2.18 11.24 5.70
CA GLN A 548 -3.07 10.98 4.58
C GLN A 548 -2.34 11.16 3.23
N LYS A 549 -1.52 12.19 3.08
CA LYS A 549 -0.65 12.41 1.90
C LYS A 549 0.34 11.27 1.72
N LEU A 550 1.00 10.85 2.80
CA LEU A 550 1.92 9.71 2.79
C LEU A 550 1.23 8.40 2.35
N ALA A 551 -0.05 8.23 2.70
CA ALA A 551 -0.89 7.13 2.21
C ALA A 551 -1.38 7.32 0.77
N GLY A 552 -1.11 8.46 0.13
CA GLY A 552 -1.67 8.84 -1.17
C GLY A 552 -3.15 9.23 -1.15
N ASP A 553 -3.73 9.41 0.03
CA ASP A 553 -5.12 9.85 0.22
C ASP A 553 -5.19 11.40 0.22
N HIS A 554 -4.88 11.98 -0.95
CA HIS A 554 -4.81 13.43 -1.10
C HIS A 554 -6.16 14.12 -0.89
N LYS A 555 -7.27 13.41 -1.16
CA LYS A 555 -8.62 13.94 -0.95
C LYS A 555 -8.96 14.09 0.53
N ALA A 556 -8.66 13.07 1.33
CA ALA A 556 -8.82 13.17 2.78
C ALA A 556 -7.87 14.23 3.36
N ALA A 557 -6.63 14.30 2.87
CA ALA A 557 -5.67 15.32 3.27
C ALA A 557 -6.19 16.74 2.99
N LEU A 558 -6.75 16.99 1.81
CA LEU A 558 -7.35 18.26 1.44
C LEU A 558 -8.46 18.65 2.41
N SER A 559 -9.36 17.72 2.73
CA SER A 559 -10.44 17.95 3.71
C SER A 559 -9.91 18.28 5.11
N SER A 560 -8.89 17.56 5.59
CA SER A 560 -8.28 17.82 6.90
C SER A 560 -7.60 19.18 6.95
N LEU A 561 -6.94 19.59 5.86
CA LEU A 561 -6.28 20.89 5.75
C LEU A 561 -7.28 22.04 5.68
N GLN A 562 -8.41 21.88 4.96
CA GLN A 562 -9.49 22.85 4.93
C GLN A 562 -10.09 23.06 6.33
N GLN A 563 -10.28 21.99 7.09
CA GLN A 563 -10.72 22.08 8.48
C GLN A 563 -9.68 22.80 9.37
N ALA A 564 -8.40 22.48 9.22
CA ALA A 564 -7.32 23.15 9.95
C ALA A 564 -7.26 24.64 9.64
N GLN A 565 -7.38 25.03 8.37
CA GLN A 565 -7.42 26.43 7.94
C GLN A 565 -8.61 27.19 8.55
N ALA A 566 -9.80 26.56 8.54
CA ALA A 566 -11.02 27.15 9.10
C ALA A 566 -10.95 27.39 10.61
N LEU A 567 -10.17 26.58 11.34
CA LEU A 567 -9.98 26.68 12.79
C LEU A 567 -8.81 27.57 13.19
N THR A 568 -7.94 27.96 12.25
CA THR A 568 -6.74 28.75 12.55
C THR A 568 -7.06 30.23 12.49
N GLU A 569 -6.81 30.96 13.60
CA GLU A 569 -7.00 32.41 13.66
C GLU A 569 -6.04 33.15 12.71
N THR A 570 -6.53 34.23 12.11
CA THR A 570 -5.72 35.08 11.24
C THR A 570 -5.00 36.13 12.06
N SER A 571 -3.75 35.83 12.42
CA SER A 571 -2.87 36.74 13.17
C SER A 571 -1.43 36.64 12.69
N GLU A 572 -0.57 37.56 13.10
CA GLU A 572 0.87 37.49 12.82
C GLU A 572 1.50 36.31 13.56
N ALA A 573 1.05 35.95 14.75
CA ALA A 573 1.52 34.80 15.51
C ALA A 573 1.27 33.45 14.78
N THR A 574 0.21 33.36 13.96
CA THR A 574 -0.14 32.16 13.19
C THR A 574 0.39 32.19 11.75
N ARG A 575 1.09 33.23 11.32
CA ARG A 575 1.52 33.40 9.92
C ARG A 575 2.31 32.24 9.37
N VAL A 576 3.34 31.77 10.08
CA VAL A 576 4.19 30.63 9.67
C VAL A 576 3.36 29.34 9.60
N PHE A 577 2.45 29.13 10.53
CA PHE A 577 1.57 27.95 10.52
C PHE A 577 0.59 27.98 9.34
N ARG A 578 0.00 29.14 9.07
CA ARG A 578 -0.89 29.36 7.92
C ARG A 578 -0.17 29.15 6.58
N CYS A 579 1.09 29.58 6.47
CA CYS A 579 1.93 29.32 5.31
C CYS A 579 2.11 27.80 5.09
N ARG A 580 2.45 27.05 6.13
CA ARG A 580 2.57 25.58 6.07
C ARG A 580 1.26 24.90 5.65
N LEU A 581 0.12 25.35 6.20
CA LEU A 581 -1.19 24.83 5.81
C LEU A 581 -1.49 25.12 4.33
N ALA A 582 -1.20 26.35 3.86
CA ALA A 582 -1.41 26.72 2.47
C ALA A 582 -0.55 25.91 1.51
N LEU A 583 0.74 25.67 1.83
CA LEU A 583 1.64 24.81 1.05
C LEU A 583 1.15 23.35 1.02
N ALA A 584 0.76 22.81 2.16
CA ALA A 584 0.26 21.44 2.25
C ALA A 584 -1.05 21.25 1.46
N HIS A 585 -1.97 22.24 1.56
CA HIS A 585 -3.22 22.27 0.82
C HIS A 585 -2.98 22.36 -0.70
N ALA A 586 -2.11 23.29 -1.12
CA ALA A 586 -1.74 23.44 -2.52
C ALA A 586 -1.18 22.16 -3.11
N HIS A 587 -0.28 21.49 -2.39
CA HIS A 587 0.29 20.22 -2.83
C HIS A 587 -0.77 19.12 -2.96
N ALA A 588 -1.68 18.97 -1.98
CA ALA A 588 -2.73 17.96 -2.05
C ALA A 588 -3.69 18.22 -3.22
N ALA A 589 -4.09 19.48 -3.45
CA ALA A 589 -4.90 19.89 -4.59
C ALA A 589 -4.19 19.62 -5.93
N TYR A 590 -2.89 19.92 -6.01
CA TYR A 590 -2.08 19.68 -7.20
C TYR A 590 -2.02 18.19 -7.56
N MET A 591 -1.76 17.33 -6.58
CA MET A 591 -1.70 15.88 -6.78
C MET A 591 -3.03 15.27 -7.25
N LEU A 592 -4.17 15.89 -6.91
CA LEU A 592 -5.50 15.51 -7.41
C LEU A 592 -5.80 16.06 -8.82
N GLY A 593 -4.96 16.95 -9.35
CA GLY A 593 -5.15 17.62 -10.63
C GLY A 593 -6.09 18.84 -10.54
N PHE A 594 -6.29 19.42 -9.34
CA PHE A 594 -7.06 20.63 -9.10
C PHE A 594 -6.14 21.86 -9.24
N ALA A 595 -5.70 22.12 -10.47
CA ALA A 595 -4.65 23.09 -10.77
C ALA A 595 -5.00 24.54 -10.34
N ASP A 596 -6.25 24.98 -10.51
CA ASP A 596 -6.69 26.33 -10.12
C ASP A 596 -6.66 26.51 -8.59
N GLU A 597 -7.14 25.51 -7.83
CA GLU A 597 -7.12 25.50 -6.37
C GLU A 597 -5.68 25.44 -5.83
N ALA A 598 -4.83 24.63 -6.46
CA ALA A 598 -3.42 24.54 -6.14
C ALA A 598 -2.70 25.88 -6.37
N ALA A 599 -2.92 26.53 -7.52
CA ALA A 599 -2.32 27.81 -7.85
C ALA A 599 -2.72 28.89 -6.83
N ALA A 600 -4.01 29.00 -6.50
CA ALA A 600 -4.50 29.96 -5.51
C ALA A 600 -3.84 29.74 -4.13
N SER A 601 -3.70 28.48 -3.71
CA SER A 601 -3.11 28.16 -2.41
C SER A 601 -1.59 28.35 -2.37
N TYR A 602 -0.87 28.07 -3.47
CA TYR A 602 0.57 28.39 -3.56
C TYR A 602 0.83 29.90 -3.54
N LEU A 603 -0.02 30.69 -4.21
CA LEU A 603 0.08 32.15 -4.17
C LEU A 603 -0.16 32.68 -2.75
N ALA A 604 -1.19 32.18 -2.08
CA ALA A 604 -1.44 32.52 -0.66
C ALA A 604 -0.27 32.11 0.26
N ALA A 605 0.38 31.01 -0.05
CA ALA A 605 1.57 30.57 0.70
C ALA A 605 2.76 31.52 0.47
N ALA A 606 2.96 31.99 -0.77
CA ALA A 606 4.01 32.95 -1.11
C ALA A 606 3.81 34.27 -0.36
N ASP A 607 2.58 34.76 -0.26
CA ASP A 607 2.24 35.98 0.50
C ASP A 607 2.46 35.84 2.02
N LEU A 608 2.41 34.60 2.53
CA LEU A 608 2.61 34.30 3.95
C LEU A 608 4.05 33.91 4.28
N ALA A 609 4.84 33.50 3.31
CA ALA A 609 6.21 33.06 3.52
C ALA A 609 7.11 34.20 4.01
N GLU A 610 8.23 33.84 4.61
CA GLU A 610 9.23 34.78 5.12
C GLU A 610 10.58 34.53 4.43
N GLY A 611 11.16 35.61 3.93
CA GLY A 611 12.46 35.61 3.27
C GLY A 611 12.44 35.09 1.83
N VAL A 612 13.42 35.55 1.07
CA VAL A 612 13.51 35.29 -0.39
C VAL A 612 13.36 33.80 -0.75
N ARG A 613 13.90 32.89 0.06
CA ARG A 613 13.83 31.45 -0.24
C ARG A 613 12.39 30.95 -0.15
N GLY A 614 11.71 31.17 0.97
CA GLY A 614 10.34 30.67 1.15
C GLY A 614 9.36 31.29 0.17
N GLU A 615 9.45 32.60 -0.05
CA GLU A 615 8.62 33.33 -1.01
C GLU A 615 8.84 32.83 -2.43
N SER A 616 10.11 32.67 -2.85
CA SER A 616 10.46 32.28 -4.23
C SER A 616 10.08 30.83 -4.52
N GLU A 617 10.25 29.89 -3.57
CA GLU A 617 9.87 28.49 -3.74
C GLU A 617 8.34 28.35 -3.85
N ALA A 618 7.58 29.05 -3.00
CA ALA A 618 6.11 29.03 -3.06
C ALA A 618 5.59 29.65 -4.36
N TYR A 619 6.15 30.79 -4.75
CA TYR A 619 5.76 31.48 -5.97
C TYR A 619 6.14 30.68 -7.24
N SER A 620 7.30 30.02 -7.26
CA SER A 620 7.68 29.11 -8.36
C SER A 620 6.68 27.95 -8.48
N SER A 621 6.23 27.39 -7.34
CA SER A 621 5.19 26.34 -7.31
C SER A 621 3.85 26.88 -7.84
N TYR A 622 3.48 28.15 -7.52
CA TYR A 622 2.33 28.81 -8.11
C TYR A 622 2.44 28.89 -9.63
N LEU A 623 3.57 29.37 -10.16
CA LEU A 623 3.80 29.48 -11.60
C LEU A 623 3.74 28.12 -12.29
N LEU A 624 4.31 27.10 -11.68
CA LEU A 624 4.24 25.72 -12.19
C LEU A 624 2.79 25.20 -12.23
N ALA A 625 2.00 25.45 -11.18
CA ALA A 625 0.60 25.02 -11.11
C ALA A 625 -0.27 25.69 -12.19
N LEU A 626 0.01 26.95 -12.56
CA LEU A 626 -0.68 27.68 -13.62
C LEU A 626 -0.61 26.97 -14.98
N HIS A 627 0.42 26.16 -15.23
CA HIS A 627 0.51 25.39 -16.47
C HIS A 627 -0.57 24.32 -16.61
N GLY A 628 -1.14 23.86 -15.51
CA GLY A 628 -2.30 22.94 -15.48
C GLY A 628 -3.65 23.62 -15.69
N THR A 629 -3.71 24.95 -15.64
CA THR A 629 -4.95 25.74 -15.77
C THR A 629 -5.23 26.19 -17.20
N GLN A 630 -6.38 26.82 -17.43
CA GLN A 630 -6.75 27.42 -18.72
C GLN A 630 -6.33 28.90 -18.86
N ILE A 631 -5.34 29.35 -18.06
CA ILE A 631 -4.83 30.74 -18.09
C ILE A 631 -4.36 31.16 -19.49
N GLY A 632 -4.60 32.42 -19.86
CA GLY A 632 -4.13 32.99 -21.14
C GLY A 632 -2.62 33.25 -21.17
N THR A 633 -2.03 33.33 -22.38
CA THR A 633 -0.57 33.55 -22.55
C THR A 633 -0.11 34.85 -21.91
N GLU A 634 -0.83 35.97 -22.12
CA GLU A 634 -0.48 37.28 -21.55
C GLU A 634 -0.58 37.32 -20.02
N GLU A 635 -1.61 36.66 -19.47
CA GLU A 635 -1.83 36.62 -18.02
C GLU A 635 -0.76 35.73 -17.36
N LEU A 636 -0.40 34.62 -17.99
CA LEU A 636 0.68 33.73 -17.55
C LEU A 636 2.04 34.48 -17.58
N PHE A 637 2.31 35.27 -18.63
CA PHE A 637 3.52 36.09 -18.71
C PHE A 637 3.59 37.14 -17.60
N ARG A 638 2.48 37.85 -17.33
CA ARG A 638 2.40 38.82 -16.21
C ARG A 638 2.64 38.14 -14.85
N ALA A 639 2.15 36.92 -14.69
CA ALA A 639 2.43 36.17 -13.47
C ALA A 639 3.92 35.89 -13.32
N HIS A 640 4.64 35.50 -14.40
CA HIS A 640 6.09 35.31 -14.36
C HIS A 640 6.84 36.59 -14.05
N GLN A 641 6.47 37.72 -14.68
CA GLN A 641 7.06 39.04 -14.37
C GLN A 641 6.90 39.44 -12.88
N GLY A 642 5.86 38.93 -12.22
CA GLY A 642 5.65 39.12 -10.78
C GLY A 642 6.79 38.57 -9.91
N TYR A 643 7.54 37.60 -10.41
CA TYR A 643 8.67 36.99 -9.70
C TYR A 643 9.83 37.95 -9.46
N GLU A 644 10.06 38.91 -10.37
CA GLU A 644 11.09 39.96 -10.22
C GLU A 644 10.98 40.73 -8.89
N LYS A 645 9.77 40.90 -8.37
CA LYS A 645 9.53 41.62 -7.12
C LYS A 645 10.12 40.92 -5.89
N LEU A 646 10.19 39.59 -5.94
CA LEU A 646 10.67 38.78 -4.82
C LEU A 646 12.19 38.88 -4.67
N VAL A 647 12.88 39.18 -5.77
CA VAL A 647 14.34 39.27 -5.82
C VAL A 647 14.84 40.74 -5.85
N ALA A 648 13.94 41.72 -5.88
CA ALA A 648 14.27 43.16 -5.99
C ALA A 648 15.18 43.65 -4.83
N GLY A 649 15.19 42.96 -3.69
CA GLY A 649 16.08 43.26 -2.56
C GLY A 649 17.50 42.72 -2.70
N ILE A 650 17.74 41.83 -3.68
CA ILE A 650 19.05 41.23 -3.91
C ILE A 650 19.98 42.26 -4.59
N ARG A 651 21.15 42.42 -4.06
CA ARG A 651 22.17 43.28 -4.67
C ARG A 651 23.08 42.45 -5.57
N PRO A 652 23.17 42.76 -6.88
CA PRO A 652 24.10 42.08 -7.77
C PRO A 652 25.56 42.22 -7.26
N LEU A 653 26.32 41.17 -7.44
CA LEU A 653 27.77 41.18 -7.20
C LEU A 653 28.43 42.20 -8.15
N ALA A 654 29.56 42.77 -7.72
CA ALA A 654 30.31 43.70 -8.58
C ALA A 654 30.58 43.07 -9.96
N ALA A 655 30.34 43.83 -11.03
CA ALA A 655 30.58 43.37 -12.37
C ALA A 655 32.01 42.89 -12.52
N ARG A 656 32.18 41.76 -13.21
CA ARG A 656 33.51 41.21 -13.56
C ARG A 656 33.68 41.37 -15.06
N ALA A 657 34.73 42.09 -15.46
CA ALA A 657 35.07 42.14 -16.88
C ALA A 657 35.42 40.74 -17.39
N LEU A 658 34.89 40.38 -18.51
CA LEU A 658 35.26 39.15 -19.21
C LEU A 658 36.75 39.22 -19.64
N GLN A 659 37.48 38.16 -19.30
CA GLN A 659 38.90 38.06 -19.67
C GLN A 659 39.03 37.19 -20.91
N GLN A 660 39.86 37.59 -21.82
CA GLN A 660 40.22 36.75 -22.99
C GLN A 660 40.97 35.50 -22.48
N ARG A 661 40.36 34.34 -22.62
CA ARG A 661 40.89 33.05 -22.18
C ARG A 661 40.99 32.08 -23.34
N GLU A 662 41.81 31.02 -23.15
CA GLU A 662 41.87 29.92 -24.11
C GLU A 662 40.57 29.13 -24.16
N LYS A 663 39.82 29.06 -23.02
CA LYS A 663 38.57 28.30 -22.92
C LYS A 663 37.52 29.11 -22.20
N ILE A 664 36.27 29.01 -22.67
CA ILE A 664 35.09 29.60 -22.05
C ILE A 664 34.63 28.65 -20.91
N ARG A 665 34.36 29.19 -19.73
CA ARG A 665 33.84 28.43 -18.58
C ARG A 665 32.33 28.46 -18.55
N ILE A 666 31.70 27.29 -18.69
CA ILE A 666 30.25 27.12 -18.64
C ILE A 666 29.86 26.53 -17.31
N GLY A 667 28.99 27.19 -16.57
CA GLY A 667 28.44 26.67 -15.33
C GLY A 667 26.99 26.17 -15.54
N TYR A 668 26.69 24.92 -15.22
CA TYR A 668 25.33 24.37 -15.19
C TYR A 668 24.81 24.30 -13.78
N LEU A 669 23.66 24.91 -13.49
CA LEU A 669 23.00 24.94 -12.18
C LEU A 669 21.72 24.10 -12.22
N SER A 670 21.59 23.05 -11.40
CA SER A 670 20.40 22.18 -11.39
C SER A 670 20.23 21.35 -10.13
N PRO A 671 18.98 21.11 -9.69
CA PRO A 671 18.64 20.09 -8.70
C PRO A 671 18.55 18.67 -9.28
N ASP A 672 18.61 18.52 -10.61
CA ASP A 672 18.27 17.30 -11.32
C ASP A 672 19.49 16.49 -11.80
N PHE A 673 20.66 16.74 -11.23
CA PHE A 673 21.87 15.95 -11.47
C PHE A 673 21.83 14.60 -10.73
N ARG A 674 20.75 13.88 -10.92
CA ARG A 674 20.42 12.61 -10.31
C ARG A 674 19.48 11.80 -11.23
N ARG A 675 18.94 10.69 -10.76
CA ARG A 675 17.90 9.94 -11.47
C ARG A 675 16.64 10.79 -11.64
N HIS A 676 16.56 11.50 -12.73
CA HIS A 676 15.45 12.37 -13.12
C HIS A 676 15.24 12.35 -14.63
N VAL A 677 14.07 12.75 -15.14
CA VAL A 677 13.80 12.84 -16.58
C VAL A 677 14.78 13.79 -17.29
N MET A 678 15.19 14.85 -16.61
CA MET A 678 16.15 15.83 -17.13
C MET A 678 17.50 15.22 -17.47
N PHE A 679 17.92 14.12 -16.83
CA PHE A 679 19.17 13.44 -17.20
C PHE A 679 19.21 13.10 -18.69
N SER A 680 18.10 12.66 -19.28
CA SER A 680 18.03 12.33 -20.71
C SER A 680 18.24 13.54 -21.62
N PHE A 681 18.00 14.75 -21.14
CA PHE A 681 18.14 15.99 -21.92
C PHE A 681 19.47 16.73 -21.68
N ILE A 682 20.06 16.54 -20.51
CA ILE A 682 21.27 17.26 -20.11
C ILE A 682 22.55 16.43 -20.26
N TYR A 683 22.46 15.10 -20.33
CA TYR A 683 23.65 14.22 -20.40
C TYR A 683 24.55 14.58 -21.59
N GLY A 684 23.97 14.92 -22.73
CA GLY A 684 24.69 15.35 -23.90
C GLY A 684 25.58 16.60 -23.69
N LEU A 685 25.13 17.56 -22.88
CA LEU A 685 25.85 18.77 -22.52
C LEU A 685 27.16 18.48 -21.78
N PHE A 686 27.23 17.41 -21.03
CA PHE A 686 28.41 17.00 -20.26
C PHE A 686 29.35 16.10 -21.04
N VAL A 687 28.84 15.31 -21.98
CA VAL A 687 29.63 14.27 -22.68
C VAL A 687 30.17 14.75 -24.02
N ARG A 688 29.48 15.69 -24.67
CA ARG A 688 29.76 16.04 -26.06
C ARG A 688 30.36 17.44 -26.30
N PHE A 689 30.62 18.21 -25.23
CA PHE A 689 31.21 19.53 -25.35
C PHE A 689 32.68 19.45 -25.85
N ASP A 690 33.09 20.46 -26.63
CA ASP A 690 34.46 20.59 -27.11
C ASP A 690 35.43 20.97 -26.00
N ARG A 691 36.15 19.98 -25.47
CA ARG A 691 37.12 20.18 -24.37
C ARG A 691 38.31 21.05 -24.73
N ALA A 692 38.54 21.33 -26.00
CA ALA A 692 39.60 22.26 -26.43
C ALA A 692 39.18 23.72 -26.23
N ARG A 693 37.86 24.01 -26.33
CA ARG A 693 37.31 25.38 -26.30
C ARG A 693 36.56 25.71 -25.02
N PHE A 694 36.04 24.67 -24.29
CA PHE A 694 35.19 24.87 -23.14
C PHE A 694 35.64 24.09 -21.89
N GLU A 695 35.31 24.63 -20.73
CA GLU A 695 35.37 23.98 -19.45
C GLU A 695 33.95 23.94 -18.86
N VAL A 696 33.49 22.76 -18.40
CA VAL A 696 32.16 22.57 -17.87
C VAL A 696 32.20 22.39 -16.35
N TYR A 697 31.52 23.28 -15.64
CA TYR A 697 31.34 23.30 -14.18
C TYR A 697 29.89 22.91 -13.84
N ALA A 698 29.69 22.02 -12.90
CA ALA A 698 28.37 21.62 -12.43
C ALA A 698 28.15 22.09 -11.00
N TYR A 699 27.03 22.77 -10.74
CA TYR A 699 26.56 23.18 -9.43
C TYR A 699 25.32 22.37 -9.06
N SER A 700 25.51 21.31 -8.25
CA SER A 700 24.45 20.38 -7.88
C SER A 700 23.66 20.89 -6.68
N LEU A 701 22.38 21.11 -6.87
CA LEU A 701 21.43 21.50 -5.82
C LEU A 701 20.79 20.29 -5.13
N SER A 702 21.10 19.07 -5.55
CA SER A 702 20.54 17.83 -5.01
C SER A 702 21.37 17.26 -3.86
N GLU A 703 20.70 16.86 -2.78
CA GLU A 703 21.30 16.05 -1.70
C GLU A 703 21.40 14.56 -2.09
N GLU A 704 20.53 14.09 -3.00
CA GLU A 704 20.56 12.71 -3.53
C GLU A 704 21.76 12.51 -4.44
N LYS A 705 22.46 11.40 -4.23
CA LYS A 705 23.63 10.98 -5.04
C LYS A 705 23.40 9.54 -5.49
N ASP A 706 23.43 9.33 -6.79
CA ASP A 706 23.21 8.02 -7.40
C ASP A 706 24.16 7.79 -8.60
N GLY A 707 23.99 6.67 -9.30
CA GLY A 707 24.81 6.35 -10.47
C GLY A 707 24.71 7.38 -11.61
N PHE A 708 23.61 8.11 -11.71
CA PHE A 708 23.42 9.18 -12.71
C PHE A 708 24.23 10.43 -12.30
N THR A 709 24.25 10.76 -11.01
CA THR A 709 25.09 11.81 -10.44
C THR A 709 26.57 11.55 -10.77
N GLU A 710 27.04 10.34 -10.52
CA GLU A 710 28.44 9.97 -10.78
C GLU A 710 28.78 9.95 -12.28
N ALA A 711 27.83 9.57 -13.14
CA ALA A 711 28.02 9.62 -14.59
C ALA A 711 28.23 11.05 -15.11
N LEU A 712 27.51 12.05 -14.59
CA LEU A 712 27.69 13.46 -14.92
C LEU A 712 28.97 14.03 -14.30
N ARG A 713 29.24 13.71 -13.03
CA ARG A 713 30.45 14.17 -12.31
C ARG A 713 31.74 13.75 -13.02
N ALA A 714 31.77 12.52 -13.53
CA ALA A 714 32.93 12.00 -14.27
C ALA A 714 33.23 12.75 -15.59
N GLN A 715 32.26 13.48 -16.13
CA GLN A 715 32.38 14.22 -17.38
C GLN A 715 32.64 15.72 -17.19
N ALA A 716 32.25 16.27 -16.05
CA ALA A 716 32.46 17.68 -15.74
C ALA A 716 33.95 18.01 -15.51
N THR A 717 34.38 19.23 -15.91
CA THR A 717 35.71 19.76 -15.57
C THR A 717 35.82 19.98 -14.08
N ALA A 718 34.74 20.50 -13.45
CA ALA A 718 34.63 20.67 -12.00
C ALA A 718 33.20 20.41 -11.54
N TRP A 719 33.08 19.89 -10.30
CA TRP A 719 31.80 19.59 -9.66
C TRP A 719 31.72 20.29 -8.32
N ARG A 720 30.61 21.00 -8.06
CA ARG A 720 30.33 21.73 -6.82
C ARG A 720 29.05 21.19 -6.18
N GLU A 721 29.14 20.82 -4.92
CA GLU A 721 27.98 20.47 -4.10
C GLU A 721 27.41 21.79 -3.55
N ALA A 722 26.26 22.18 -4.05
CA ALA A 722 25.59 23.44 -3.69
C ALA A 722 24.31 23.22 -2.89
N ALA A 723 23.91 21.97 -2.65
CA ALA A 723 22.78 21.63 -1.78
C ALA A 723 22.99 22.15 -0.35
N GLY A 724 21.95 22.77 0.22
CA GLY A 724 21.99 23.33 1.58
C GLY A 724 22.67 24.71 1.72
N LEU A 725 23.36 25.19 0.69
CA LEU A 725 23.93 26.55 0.69
C LEU A 725 22.83 27.61 0.49
N SER A 726 23.08 28.82 0.98
CA SER A 726 22.27 30.00 0.67
C SER A 726 22.47 30.44 -0.79
N TYR A 727 21.52 31.18 -1.35
CA TYR A 727 21.63 31.70 -2.72
C TYR A 727 22.85 32.59 -2.89
N GLU A 728 23.21 33.38 -1.85
CA GLU A 728 24.40 34.23 -1.84
C GLU A 728 25.69 33.40 -1.87
N GLU A 729 25.79 32.33 -1.06
CA GLU A 729 26.96 31.45 -1.04
C GLU A 729 27.14 30.72 -2.39
N ILE A 730 26.04 30.27 -3.02
CA ILE A 730 26.10 29.68 -4.37
C ILE A 730 26.60 30.70 -5.38
N ALA A 731 26.06 31.93 -5.37
CA ALA A 731 26.49 33.00 -6.26
C ALA A 731 27.96 33.36 -6.05
N ALA A 732 28.42 33.41 -4.82
CA ALA A 732 29.83 33.66 -4.46
C ALA A 732 30.75 32.54 -5.00
N GLN A 733 30.32 31.29 -4.90
CA GLN A 733 31.09 30.15 -5.43
C GLN A 733 31.19 30.18 -6.96
N ILE A 734 30.08 30.46 -7.65
CA ILE A 734 30.07 30.62 -9.11
C ILE A 734 31.00 31.77 -9.54
N ARG A 735 30.96 32.89 -8.80
CA ARG A 735 31.84 34.04 -9.02
C ARG A 735 33.31 33.69 -8.83
N ALA A 736 33.64 32.92 -7.76
CA ALA A 736 35.00 32.46 -7.45
C ALA A 736 35.54 31.48 -8.51
N ASP A 737 34.70 30.66 -9.11
CA ASP A 737 35.03 29.76 -10.20
C ASP A 737 35.20 30.55 -11.55
N GLU A 738 34.90 31.84 -11.54
CA GLU A 738 35.03 32.73 -12.70
C GLU A 738 34.28 32.22 -13.93
N ILE A 739 33.04 31.82 -13.77
CA ILE A 739 32.17 31.36 -14.83
C ILE A 739 31.84 32.50 -15.80
N ASP A 740 31.99 32.23 -17.10
CA ASP A 740 31.70 33.21 -18.15
C ASP A 740 30.21 33.13 -18.55
N VAL A 741 29.67 31.92 -18.72
CA VAL A 741 28.27 31.65 -19.05
C VAL A 741 27.67 30.73 -17.98
N LEU A 742 26.67 31.22 -17.26
CA LEU A 742 25.89 30.42 -16.32
C LEU A 742 24.58 30.00 -16.95
N VAL A 743 24.29 28.71 -16.97
CA VAL A 743 23.05 28.14 -17.51
C VAL A 743 22.24 27.54 -16.38
N ASP A 744 21.08 28.10 -16.11
CA ASP A 744 20.07 27.53 -15.23
C ASP A 744 19.26 26.47 -16.01
N LEU A 745 19.25 25.24 -15.49
CA LEU A 745 18.57 24.10 -16.12
C LEU A 745 17.29 23.73 -15.38
N ALA A 746 16.79 24.55 -14.46
CA ALA A 746 15.66 24.24 -13.61
C ALA A 746 14.50 25.23 -13.76
N GLY A 747 14.78 26.52 -13.91
CA GLY A 747 13.75 27.54 -13.90
C GLY A 747 12.89 27.48 -12.62
N HIS A 748 11.58 27.53 -12.78
CA HIS A 748 10.61 27.44 -11.67
C HIS A 748 10.25 25.98 -11.31
N SER A 749 11.04 24.98 -11.70
CA SER A 749 10.82 23.62 -11.24
C SER A 749 11.25 23.45 -9.78
N ALA A 750 10.74 22.39 -9.12
CA ALA A 750 11.01 22.12 -7.71
C ALA A 750 12.53 22.00 -7.42
N GLY A 751 13.00 22.69 -6.39
CA GLY A 751 14.42 22.71 -6.01
C GLY A 751 15.29 23.63 -6.86
N GLY A 752 14.73 24.35 -7.83
CA GLY A 752 15.43 25.38 -8.61
C GLY A 752 15.94 26.53 -7.74
N ALA A 753 16.97 27.24 -8.20
CA ALA A 753 17.64 28.31 -7.47
C ALA A 753 17.71 29.61 -8.29
N LEU A 754 16.63 29.99 -8.97
CA LEU A 754 16.55 31.22 -9.78
C LEU A 754 17.05 32.48 -9.06
N PRO A 755 16.81 32.69 -7.74
CA PRO A 755 17.33 33.87 -7.04
C PRO A 755 18.88 33.99 -7.09
N VAL A 756 19.62 32.92 -7.36
CA VAL A 756 21.08 32.97 -7.57
C VAL A 756 21.42 33.86 -8.75
N LEU A 757 20.62 33.85 -9.81
CA LEU A 757 20.86 34.64 -11.01
C LEU A 757 20.69 36.15 -10.76
N ALA A 758 19.83 36.54 -9.79
CA ALA A 758 19.65 37.94 -9.38
C ALA A 758 20.92 38.55 -8.79
N TYR A 759 21.85 37.76 -8.23
CA TYR A 759 23.18 38.21 -7.81
C TYR A 759 24.12 38.48 -8.97
N ARG A 760 23.78 38.11 -10.19
CA ARG A 760 24.63 38.25 -11.40
C ARG A 760 26.03 37.64 -11.19
N PRO A 761 26.16 36.34 -10.81
CA PRO A 761 27.47 35.72 -10.57
C PRO A 761 28.30 35.50 -11.83
N ALA A 762 27.69 35.46 -13.02
CA ALA A 762 28.33 35.31 -14.31
C ALA A 762 28.02 36.51 -15.24
N SER A 763 28.88 36.74 -16.25
CA SER A 763 28.70 37.86 -17.18
C SER A 763 27.55 37.60 -18.15
N VAL A 764 27.38 36.34 -18.59
CA VAL A 764 26.27 35.89 -19.44
C VAL A 764 25.42 34.89 -18.62
N GLN A 765 24.12 35.08 -18.57
CA GLN A 765 23.19 34.25 -17.85
C GLN A 765 22.08 33.74 -18.77
N VAL A 766 21.88 32.43 -18.78
CA VAL A 766 20.99 31.70 -19.70
C VAL A 766 20.05 30.83 -18.88
N SER A 767 18.79 30.66 -19.29
CA SER A 767 17.88 29.65 -18.74
C SER A 767 17.27 28.83 -19.89
N GLY A 768 16.70 27.68 -19.58
CA GLY A 768 16.01 26.82 -20.53
C GLY A 768 16.10 25.33 -20.19
N LEU A 769 15.55 24.48 -21.04
CA LEU A 769 15.48 23.03 -20.97
C LEU A 769 14.59 22.48 -19.82
N GLY A 770 14.82 22.88 -18.56
CA GLY A 770 14.15 22.29 -17.40
C GLY A 770 12.83 22.94 -17.02
N TYR A 771 12.50 24.08 -17.58
CA TYR A 771 11.25 24.77 -17.33
C TYR A 771 10.49 25.14 -18.60
N VAL A 772 9.19 25.23 -18.48
CA VAL A 772 8.29 25.31 -19.64
C VAL A 772 7.93 26.73 -20.07
N ASN A 773 8.55 27.79 -19.48
CA ASN A 773 8.25 29.20 -19.79
C ASN A 773 9.41 30.13 -19.42
N THR A 774 9.29 31.45 -19.71
CA THR A 774 10.21 32.50 -19.26
C THR A 774 10.47 32.42 -17.76
N THR A 775 11.63 32.87 -17.28
CA THR A 775 11.92 32.99 -15.85
C THR A 775 11.21 34.20 -15.22
N GLY A 776 10.86 35.19 -15.98
CA GLY A 776 10.35 36.47 -15.50
C GLY A 776 11.41 37.36 -14.81
N LEU A 777 12.71 37.05 -14.96
CA LEU A 777 13.83 37.76 -14.35
C LEU A 777 14.60 38.57 -15.37
N SER A 778 14.75 39.86 -15.12
CA SER A 778 15.62 40.75 -15.91
C SER A 778 17.11 40.45 -15.79
N ALA A 779 17.48 39.67 -14.76
CA ALA A 779 18.85 39.22 -14.54
C ALA A 779 19.28 38.09 -15.51
N VAL A 780 18.37 37.45 -16.22
CA VAL A 780 18.65 36.39 -17.19
C VAL A 780 18.70 37.03 -18.60
N ASP A 781 19.80 36.83 -19.29
CA ASP A 781 20.02 37.49 -20.58
C ASP A 781 19.33 36.73 -21.74
N TYR A 782 19.41 35.39 -21.73
CA TYR A 782 18.95 34.55 -22.84
C TYR A 782 18.10 33.35 -22.37
N PHE A 783 17.17 32.92 -23.24
CA PHE A 783 16.37 31.73 -23.02
C PHE A 783 16.44 30.76 -24.21
N LEU A 784 16.86 29.49 -23.96
CA LEU A 784 16.99 28.47 -25.01
C LEU A 784 15.61 27.92 -25.41
N THR A 785 15.32 27.95 -26.72
CA THR A 785 14.07 27.49 -27.32
C THR A 785 14.26 26.97 -28.74
N ASP A 786 13.16 26.72 -29.48
CA ASP A 786 13.13 26.50 -30.93
C ASP A 786 11.92 27.20 -31.59
N ASP A 787 11.97 27.46 -32.90
CA ASP A 787 10.93 28.17 -33.67
C ASP A 787 9.57 27.45 -33.70
N ILE A 788 9.52 26.16 -33.35
CA ILE A 788 8.29 25.38 -33.33
C ILE A 788 7.58 25.61 -32.00
N VAL A 789 8.31 25.61 -30.91
CA VAL A 789 7.77 25.89 -29.56
C VAL A 789 7.43 27.38 -29.47
N ASP A 790 8.36 28.24 -29.88
CA ASP A 790 8.21 29.70 -29.84
C ASP A 790 8.36 30.32 -31.21
N PRO A 791 7.27 30.38 -31.98
CA PRO A 791 7.27 31.14 -33.23
C PRO A 791 7.49 32.64 -32.94
N PRO A 792 7.95 33.44 -33.90
CA PRO A 792 8.30 34.86 -33.68
C PRO A 792 7.26 35.70 -32.95
N ALA A 793 6.00 35.36 -33.07
CA ALA A 793 4.89 36.03 -32.34
C ALA A 793 4.97 35.80 -30.80
N HIS A 794 5.77 34.88 -30.28
CA HIS A 794 5.95 34.61 -28.85
C HIS A 794 7.07 35.45 -28.20
N GLU A 795 7.92 36.12 -28.97
CA GLU A 795 9.03 36.94 -28.45
C GLU A 795 8.55 37.97 -27.42
N ALA A 796 7.35 38.53 -27.61
CA ALA A 796 6.73 39.51 -26.70
C ALA A 796 6.39 38.94 -25.30
N PHE A 797 6.50 37.63 -25.12
CA PHE A 797 6.17 36.92 -23.87
C PHE A 797 7.42 36.33 -23.17
N PHE A 798 8.60 36.88 -23.46
CA PHE A 798 9.84 36.62 -22.78
C PHE A 798 10.37 37.85 -22.06
N THR A 799 10.99 37.66 -20.91
CA THR A 799 11.80 38.69 -20.24
C THR A 799 13.21 38.67 -20.79
N GLU A 800 13.66 37.50 -21.23
CA GLU A 800 14.98 37.20 -21.79
C GLU A 800 14.96 37.30 -23.33
N GLU A 801 16.12 37.41 -23.98
CA GLU A 801 16.26 37.25 -25.42
C GLU A 801 16.15 35.76 -25.81
N PRO A 802 15.13 35.33 -26.61
CA PRO A 802 15.00 33.92 -26.98
C PRO A 802 16.08 33.52 -28.00
N VAL A 803 16.71 32.36 -27.75
CA VAL A 803 17.74 31.76 -28.63
C VAL A 803 17.14 30.50 -29.27
N CYS A 804 16.81 30.61 -30.55
CA CYS A 804 16.18 29.54 -31.33
C CYS A 804 17.24 28.55 -31.84
N LEU A 805 17.19 27.33 -31.29
CA LEU A 805 17.96 26.18 -31.79
C LEU A 805 17.11 25.40 -32.82
N THR A 806 17.75 24.54 -33.61
CA THR A 806 17.04 23.62 -34.53
C THR A 806 16.01 22.75 -33.75
N SER A 807 16.37 22.32 -32.57
CA SER A 807 15.47 21.70 -31.56
C SER A 807 15.92 22.11 -30.17
N GLN A 808 15.00 22.55 -29.34
CA GLN A 808 15.36 22.82 -27.95
C GLN A 808 15.65 21.54 -27.16
N PHE A 809 15.22 20.36 -27.64
CA PHE A 809 15.39 19.08 -26.96
C PHE A 809 16.60 18.34 -27.54
N LEU A 810 17.48 17.89 -26.66
CA LEU A 810 18.51 16.90 -26.95
C LEU A 810 18.22 15.64 -26.11
N TYR A 811 17.61 14.63 -26.72
CA TYR A 811 17.26 13.42 -26.03
C TYR A 811 18.37 12.37 -26.10
N THR A 812 18.81 11.87 -24.96
CA THR A 812 19.70 10.72 -24.83
C THR A 812 18.90 9.52 -24.36
N ALA A 813 18.91 8.46 -25.16
CA ALA A 813 18.18 7.25 -24.86
C ALA A 813 18.72 6.53 -23.61
N LYS A 814 17.82 5.93 -22.86
CA LYS A 814 18.18 5.01 -21.78
C LYS A 814 18.81 3.75 -22.37
N SER A 815 19.87 3.24 -21.74
CA SER A 815 20.64 2.09 -22.24
C SER A 815 19.85 0.77 -22.09
N ALA A 816 20.19 -0.21 -22.96
CA ALA A 816 19.77 -1.61 -22.87
C ALA A 816 18.25 -1.86 -22.89
N VAL A 817 17.53 -1.25 -23.83
CA VAL A 817 16.09 -1.50 -24.03
C VAL A 817 15.85 -2.38 -25.26
N PRO A 818 14.81 -3.24 -25.25
CA PRO A 818 14.47 -4.09 -26.39
C PRO A 818 14.15 -3.32 -27.67
N GLU A 819 14.36 -3.96 -28.82
CA GLU A 819 13.92 -3.41 -30.10
C GLU A 819 12.40 -3.52 -30.27
N PRO A 820 11.73 -2.50 -30.83
CA PRO A 820 10.32 -2.57 -31.19
C PRO A 820 10.07 -3.67 -32.24
N ALA A 821 9.06 -4.50 -31.99
CA ALA A 821 8.74 -5.65 -32.87
C ALA A 821 7.53 -5.44 -33.80
N GLY A 822 6.87 -4.28 -33.74
CA GLY A 822 5.61 -3.96 -34.40
C GLY A 822 4.46 -3.72 -33.44
N ALA A 823 3.28 -3.38 -33.95
CA ALA A 823 2.14 -3.02 -33.12
C ALA A 823 1.61 -4.22 -32.31
N PRO A 824 1.52 -4.12 -30.97
CA PRO A 824 1.08 -5.23 -30.09
C PRO A 824 -0.38 -5.64 -30.31
N SER A 825 -1.21 -4.78 -30.85
CA SER A 825 -2.62 -5.08 -31.20
C SER A 825 -2.77 -6.18 -32.24
N ARG A 826 -1.76 -6.46 -33.06
CA ARG A 826 -1.78 -7.57 -34.02
C ARG A 826 -1.92 -8.93 -33.35
N GLU A 827 -1.31 -9.11 -32.20
CA GLU A 827 -1.41 -10.35 -31.42
C GLU A 827 -2.58 -10.32 -30.45
N LYS A 828 -2.82 -9.14 -29.82
CA LYS A 828 -3.87 -8.99 -28.81
C LYS A 828 -5.27 -8.90 -29.37
N GLY A 829 -5.45 -8.44 -30.60
CA GLY A 829 -6.76 -8.23 -31.23
C GLY A 829 -7.55 -7.02 -30.69
N TYR A 830 -6.89 -6.15 -29.92
CA TYR A 830 -7.44 -4.88 -29.43
C TYR A 830 -6.32 -3.84 -29.26
N ILE A 831 -6.69 -2.56 -29.35
CA ILE A 831 -5.78 -1.42 -29.21
C ILE A 831 -5.52 -1.11 -27.73
N VAL A 832 -4.29 -0.83 -27.36
CA VAL A 832 -3.91 -0.28 -26.05
C VAL A 832 -3.48 1.17 -26.21
N PHE A 833 -4.28 2.07 -25.67
CA PHE A 833 -3.88 3.47 -25.51
C PHE A 833 -3.08 3.62 -24.22
N GLY A 834 -1.89 4.21 -24.27
CA GLY A 834 -1.02 4.39 -23.10
C GLY A 834 -0.89 5.85 -22.70
N VAL A 835 -0.98 6.13 -21.40
CA VAL A 835 -0.70 7.42 -20.77
C VAL A 835 0.27 7.19 -19.62
N PHE A 836 1.55 7.57 -19.82
CA PHE A 836 2.61 7.39 -18.82
C PHE A 836 3.02 8.73 -18.19
N ASN A 837 2.08 9.67 -18.19
CA ASN A 837 2.22 10.98 -17.56
C ASN A 837 1.70 10.95 -16.13
N HIS A 838 2.18 11.89 -15.29
CA HIS A 838 1.70 12.10 -13.93
C HIS A 838 0.21 12.42 -13.91
N TRP A 839 -0.49 11.92 -12.89
CA TRP A 839 -1.94 12.10 -12.75
C TRP A 839 -2.35 13.58 -12.67
N TYR A 840 -1.58 14.42 -12.02
CA TYR A 840 -1.85 15.85 -11.90
C TYR A 840 -1.86 16.61 -13.23
N LYS A 841 -1.34 16.04 -14.32
CA LYS A 841 -1.42 16.61 -15.68
C LYS A 841 -2.73 16.29 -16.40
N ILE A 842 -3.56 15.42 -15.81
CA ILE A 842 -4.77 14.92 -16.46
C ILE A 842 -5.95 15.77 -16.06
N THR A 843 -6.46 16.55 -17.03
CA THR A 843 -7.63 17.42 -16.88
C THR A 843 -8.94 16.70 -17.24
N ASP A 844 -10.08 17.24 -16.80
CA ASP A 844 -11.39 16.70 -17.17
C ASP A 844 -11.66 16.78 -18.68
N GLU A 845 -11.07 17.77 -19.35
CA GLU A 845 -11.10 17.88 -20.81
C GLU A 845 -10.39 16.69 -21.47
N MET A 846 -9.25 16.26 -20.94
CA MET A 846 -8.55 15.06 -21.42
C MET A 846 -9.36 13.79 -21.17
N LEU A 847 -9.99 13.67 -20.01
CA LEU A 847 -10.89 12.54 -19.73
C LEU A 847 -12.05 12.49 -20.73
N PHE A 848 -12.63 13.64 -21.06
CA PHE A 848 -13.63 13.73 -22.14
C PHE A 848 -13.08 13.24 -23.48
N CYS A 849 -11.89 13.69 -23.88
CA CYS A 849 -11.26 13.23 -25.13
C CYS A 849 -11.02 11.72 -25.14
N TRP A 850 -10.51 11.15 -24.05
CA TRP A 850 -10.26 9.71 -23.97
C TRP A 850 -11.53 8.88 -23.99
N ARG A 851 -12.60 9.33 -23.35
CA ARG A 851 -13.93 8.71 -23.46
C ARG A 851 -14.37 8.64 -24.93
N GLU A 852 -14.29 9.74 -25.67
CA GLU A 852 -14.68 9.83 -27.08
C GLU A 852 -13.79 8.94 -27.99
N ILE A 853 -12.48 8.88 -27.71
CA ILE A 853 -11.55 7.97 -28.40
C ILE A 853 -11.97 6.52 -28.16
N MET A 854 -12.17 6.13 -26.90
CA MET A 854 -12.54 4.75 -26.54
C MET A 854 -13.93 4.36 -27.06
N ALA A 855 -14.86 5.32 -27.20
CA ALA A 855 -16.17 5.09 -27.82
C ALA A 855 -16.04 4.81 -29.33
N ARG A 856 -15.13 5.51 -30.04
CA ARG A 856 -14.87 5.31 -31.49
C ARG A 856 -14.02 4.06 -31.75
N VAL A 857 -13.28 3.57 -30.73
CA VAL A 857 -12.48 2.35 -30.80
C VAL A 857 -12.97 1.34 -29.74
N PRO A 858 -14.11 0.66 -30.00
CA PRO A 858 -14.75 -0.23 -28.99
C PRO A 858 -13.84 -1.36 -28.49
N LYS A 859 -12.95 -1.88 -29.34
CA LYS A 859 -11.95 -2.87 -28.97
C LYS A 859 -10.64 -2.20 -28.53
N SER A 860 -10.70 -1.41 -27.45
CA SER A 860 -9.51 -0.77 -26.89
C SER A 860 -9.49 -0.82 -25.35
N ARG A 861 -8.30 -0.65 -24.79
CA ARG A 861 -8.03 -0.47 -23.37
C ARG A 861 -7.22 0.79 -23.16
N LEU A 862 -7.34 1.39 -21.97
CA LEU A 862 -6.55 2.55 -21.55
C LEU A 862 -5.59 2.09 -20.44
N LEU A 863 -4.30 2.21 -20.66
CA LEU A 863 -3.24 1.93 -19.70
C LEU A 863 -2.72 3.24 -19.12
N LEU A 864 -3.00 3.49 -17.83
CA LEU A 864 -2.48 4.63 -17.08
C LEU A 864 -1.33 4.16 -16.19
N LYS A 865 -0.15 4.75 -16.36
CA LYS A 865 1.05 4.37 -15.60
C LYS A 865 1.78 5.60 -15.09
N CYS A 866 1.82 5.77 -13.77
CA CYS A 866 2.59 6.83 -13.13
C CYS A 866 3.03 6.42 -11.70
N GLN A 867 3.99 7.15 -11.16
CA GLN A 867 4.55 6.83 -9.84
C GLN A 867 3.49 6.89 -8.74
N GLU A 868 2.61 7.85 -8.78
CA GLU A 868 1.60 8.10 -7.74
C GLU A 868 0.61 6.94 -7.58
N LEU A 869 0.42 6.13 -8.63
CA LEU A 869 -0.49 4.97 -8.62
C LEU A 869 0.00 3.79 -7.74
N PHE A 870 1.14 3.91 -7.04
CA PHE A 870 1.50 2.92 -6.02
C PHE A 870 0.55 2.99 -4.81
N ALA A 871 -0.11 4.16 -4.57
CA ALA A 871 -1.00 4.38 -3.44
C ALA A 871 -2.43 3.93 -3.75
N PRO A 872 -2.99 2.95 -3.00
CA PRO A 872 -4.35 2.45 -3.24
C PRO A 872 -5.43 3.52 -3.15
N ALA A 873 -5.30 4.48 -2.23
CA ALA A 873 -6.25 5.58 -2.08
C ALA A 873 -6.31 6.46 -3.33
N LEU A 874 -5.16 6.75 -3.96
CA LEU A 874 -5.15 7.50 -5.21
C LEU A 874 -5.70 6.67 -6.38
N GLN A 875 -5.42 5.36 -6.43
CA GLN A 875 -6.04 4.50 -7.45
C GLN A 875 -7.57 4.55 -7.36
N GLU A 876 -8.11 4.55 -6.14
CA GLU A 876 -9.54 4.68 -5.90
C GLU A 876 -10.10 6.00 -6.42
N GLU A 877 -9.46 7.13 -6.10
CA GLU A 877 -9.86 8.46 -6.57
C GLU A 877 -9.76 8.57 -8.10
N VAL A 878 -8.70 8.04 -8.70
CA VAL A 878 -8.52 7.97 -10.16
C VAL A 878 -9.68 7.21 -10.81
N LEU A 879 -10.02 6.04 -10.31
CA LEU A 879 -11.13 5.23 -10.83
C LEU A 879 -12.48 5.93 -10.66
N GLN A 880 -12.72 6.59 -9.53
CA GLN A 880 -13.94 7.39 -9.30
C GLN A 880 -14.04 8.55 -10.30
N ARG A 881 -12.94 9.28 -10.55
CA ARG A 881 -12.91 10.39 -11.50
C ARG A 881 -13.11 9.90 -12.95
N LEU A 882 -12.51 8.77 -13.33
CA LEU A 882 -12.72 8.12 -14.63
C LEU A 882 -14.19 7.69 -14.81
N ALA A 883 -14.79 7.05 -13.80
CA ALA A 883 -16.19 6.65 -13.82
C ALA A 883 -17.12 7.85 -13.91
N LYS A 884 -16.85 8.94 -13.18
CA LYS A 884 -17.59 10.20 -13.27
C LYS A 884 -17.50 10.83 -14.67
N ALA A 885 -16.37 10.66 -15.35
CA ALA A 885 -16.19 11.07 -16.74
C ALA A 885 -16.84 10.08 -17.75
N HIS A 886 -17.58 9.08 -17.27
CA HIS A 886 -18.21 8.03 -18.07
C HIS A 886 -17.22 7.18 -18.91
N ILE A 887 -16.01 7.01 -18.44
CA ILE A 887 -15.05 6.04 -18.99
C ILE A 887 -15.35 4.67 -18.38
N ASP A 888 -15.49 3.65 -19.23
CA ASP A 888 -15.66 2.27 -18.79
C ASP A 888 -14.40 1.77 -18.05
N ILE A 889 -14.45 1.78 -16.73
CA ILE A 889 -13.31 1.39 -15.87
C ILE A 889 -12.91 -0.09 -16.04
N ALA A 890 -13.76 -0.95 -16.60
CA ALA A 890 -13.41 -2.32 -16.96
C ALA A 890 -12.36 -2.38 -18.08
N ARG A 891 -12.24 -1.32 -18.85
CA ARG A 891 -11.27 -1.16 -19.93
C ARG A 891 -10.05 -0.33 -19.54
N VAL A 892 -9.88 -0.02 -18.24
CA VAL A 892 -8.76 0.76 -17.73
C VAL A 892 -7.82 -0.11 -16.91
N ASP A 893 -6.54 -0.03 -17.21
CA ASP A 893 -5.46 -0.65 -16.45
C ASP A 893 -4.67 0.45 -15.73
N LEU A 894 -4.56 0.36 -14.40
CA LEU A 894 -3.76 1.28 -13.58
C LEU A 894 -2.48 0.57 -13.16
N GLU A 895 -1.33 1.17 -13.42
CA GLU A 895 -0.02 0.63 -13.05
C GLU A 895 0.84 1.67 -12.36
N PRO A 896 1.48 1.34 -11.23
CA PRO A 896 2.51 2.18 -10.63
C PRO A 896 3.78 2.19 -11.50
N ALA A 897 4.69 3.11 -11.22
CA ALA A 897 6.03 3.05 -11.79
C ALA A 897 6.75 1.77 -11.35
N THR A 898 7.44 1.14 -12.31
CA THR A 898 8.17 -0.12 -12.14
C THR A 898 9.54 -0.02 -12.79
N SER A 899 10.47 -0.89 -12.43
CA SER A 899 11.83 -0.92 -13.01
C SER A 899 11.84 -1.22 -14.51
N ASP A 900 10.80 -1.90 -15.02
CA ASP A 900 10.58 -2.23 -16.42
C ASP A 900 9.81 -1.12 -17.21
N TYR A 901 9.90 0.12 -16.75
CA TYR A 901 9.16 1.26 -17.32
C TYR A 901 9.32 1.36 -18.85
N MET A 902 10.55 1.23 -19.38
CA MET A 902 10.79 1.33 -20.84
C MET A 902 10.17 0.14 -21.58
N GLU A 903 10.36 -1.07 -21.10
CA GLU A 903 9.82 -2.28 -21.72
C GLU A 903 8.29 -2.30 -21.72
N ARG A 904 7.68 -1.61 -20.74
CA ARG A 904 6.22 -1.53 -20.64
C ARG A 904 5.59 -0.79 -21.82
N TRP A 905 6.30 0.11 -22.48
CA TRP A 905 5.87 0.75 -23.72
C TRP A 905 5.60 -0.25 -24.85
N LEU A 906 6.29 -1.41 -24.89
CA LEU A 906 6.02 -2.46 -25.89
C LEU A 906 4.61 -3.07 -25.80
N ALA A 907 3.87 -2.80 -24.75
CA ALA A 907 2.50 -3.23 -24.63
C ALA A 907 1.47 -2.18 -25.10
N VAL A 908 1.90 -1.01 -25.49
CA VAL A 908 1.10 0.15 -25.92
C VAL A 908 1.10 0.25 -27.43
N ASP A 909 -0.05 0.49 -28.04
CA ASP A 909 -0.17 0.72 -29.47
C ASP A 909 -0.06 2.20 -29.82
N ILE A 910 -0.69 3.08 -29.06
CA ILE A 910 -0.72 4.53 -29.28
C ILE A 910 -0.59 5.23 -27.95
N ALA A 911 0.37 6.14 -27.83
CA ALA A 911 0.50 7.00 -26.65
C ALA A 911 -0.40 8.23 -26.80
N LEU A 912 -1.17 8.52 -25.74
CA LEU A 912 -2.02 9.70 -25.64
C LEU A 912 -1.35 10.73 -24.73
N ASP A 913 -0.87 11.82 -25.32
CA ASP A 913 -0.22 12.90 -24.58
C ASP A 913 -1.26 13.77 -23.87
N THR A 914 -0.85 14.41 -22.77
CA THR A 914 -1.71 15.24 -21.92
C THR A 914 -1.76 16.70 -22.37
N TYR A 915 -2.82 17.43 -22.00
CA TYR A 915 -2.99 18.86 -22.28
C TYR A 915 -3.70 19.52 -21.08
N PRO A 916 -3.33 20.75 -20.68
CA PRO A 916 -2.42 21.70 -21.33
C PRO A 916 -0.92 21.49 -20.99
N TYR A 917 -0.59 20.52 -20.13
CA TYR A 917 0.79 20.20 -19.77
C TYR A 917 1.21 18.87 -20.41
N PRO A 918 1.88 18.89 -21.58
CA PRO A 918 2.27 17.68 -22.31
C PRO A 918 3.46 16.96 -21.68
N GLY A 919 3.75 15.78 -22.19
CA GLY A 919 4.97 15.06 -21.94
C GLY A 919 6.14 15.62 -22.78
N GLY A 920 7.35 15.65 -22.21
CA GLY A 920 8.59 15.85 -22.96
C GLY A 920 9.35 14.51 -23.01
N GLY A 921 9.89 14.09 -21.85
CA GLY A 921 10.61 12.82 -21.74
C GLY A 921 9.76 11.61 -22.06
N THR A 922 8.51 11.57 -21.60
CA THR A 922 7.58 10.47 -21.90
C THR A 922 7.26 10.37 -23.39
N THR A 923 7.18 11.50 -24.09
CA THR A 923 6.98 11.54 -25.55
C THR A 923 8.20 10.96 -26.26
N CYS A 924 9.42 11.37 -25.89
CA CYS A 924 10.66 10.81 -26.44
C CYS A 924 10.83 9.32 -26.11
N ASP A 925 10.52 8.91 -24.87
CA ASP A 925 10.57 7.50 -24.44
C ASP A 925 9.62 6.63 -25.29
N ALA A 926 8.37 7.09 -25.50
CA ALA A 926 7.39 6.40 -26.34
C ALA A 926 7.88 6.23 -27.79
N LEU A 927 8.31 7.32 -28.43
CA LEU A 927 8.84 7.30 -29.78
C LEU A 927 10.09 6.41 -29.91
N TYR A 928 10.98 6.43 -28.91
CA TYR A 928 12.15 5.57 -28.87
C TYR A 928 11.80 4.09 -28.75
N MET A 929 10.70 3.77 -28.05
CA MET A 929 10.17 2.42 -27.95
C MET A 929 9.23 2.04 -29.11
N GLY A 930 9.20 2.86 -30.16
CA GLY A 930 8.42 2.58 -31.37
C GLY A 930 6.93 2.92 -31.25
N VAL A 931 6.51 3.59 -30.19
CA VAL A 931 5.09 3.91 -29.95
C VAL A 931 4.77 5.30 -30.48
N PRO A 932 3.85 5.44 -31.47
CA PRO A 932 3.41 6.73 -31.96
C PRO A 932 2.64 7.51 -30.89
N VAL A 933 2.89 8.81 -30.84
CA VAL A 933 2.29 9.73 -29.85
C VAL A 933 1.31 10.66 -30.56
N VAL A 934 0.08 10.73 -30.07
CA VAL A 934 -0.87 11.77 -30.45
C VAL A 934 -0.82 12.85 -29.39
N THR A 935 -0.47 14.08 -29.78
CA THR A 935 -0.37 15.24 -28.86
C THR A 935 -1.34 16.33 -29.27
N ARG A 936 -1.76 17.14 -28.28
CA ARG A 936 -2.51 18.37 -28.54
C ARG A 936 -1.66 19.57 -28.17
N TYR A 937 -1.69 20.61 -29.03
CA TYR A 937 -0.98 21.84 -28.77
C TYR A 937 -1.92 23.06 -28.76
N GLY A 938 -1.49 24.13 -28.14
CA GLY A 938 -2.18 25.41 -28.05
C GLY A 938 -1.28 26.60 -28.38
N ARG A 939 -1.68 27.79 -27.91
CA ARG A 939 -0.93 29.03 -28.09
C ARG A 939 0.21 29.20 -27.10
N ARG A 940 0.04 28.67 -25.87
CA ARG A 940 1.06 28.80 -24.83
C ARG A 940 2.29 27.94 -25.17
N ARG A 941 3.47 28.46 -24.90
CA ARG A 941 4.77 27.77 -25.07
C ARG A 941 4.73 26.33 -24.53
N GLY A 942 4.43 26.16 -23.24
CA GLY A 942 4.46 24.86 -22.57
C GLY A 942 3.53 23.80 -23.17
N THR A 943 2.51 24.21 -23.95
CA THR A 943 1.60 23.28 -24.63
C THR A 943 2.14 22.75 -25.98
N ARG A 944 3.32 23.20 -26.42
CA ARG A 944 3.83 22.95 -27.77
C ARG A 944 5.02 21.99 -27.84
N PHE A 945 5.43 21.43 -26.70
CA PHE A 945 6.58 20.50 -26.61
C PHE A 945 6.35 19.23 -27.45
N GLY A 946 5.21 18.61 -27.34
CA GLY A 946 4.86 17.46 -28.16
C GLY A 946 4.85 17.79 -29.65
N LEU A 947 4.37 19.01 -30.03
CA LEU A 947 4.40 19.47 -31.42
C LEU A 947 5.85 19.61 -31.95
N SER A 948 6.77 20.22 -31.17
CA SER A 948 8.16 20.36 -31.56
C SER A 948 8.82 19.00 -31.76
N ILE A 949 8.68 18.10 -30.80
CA ILE A 949 9.26 16.75 -30.88
C ILE A 949 8.71 16.02 -32.11
N LEU A 950 7.39 15.99 -32.31
CA LEU A 950 6.78 15.27 -33.44
C LEU A 950 7.19 15.87 -34.79
N LYS A 951 7.24 17.21 -34.95
CA LYS A 951 7.64 17.87 -36.19
C LYS A 951 9.11 17.61 -36.52
N ASN A 952 9.99 17.61 -35.53
CA ASN A 952 11.40 17.25 -35.71
C ASN A 952 11.60 15.79 -36.13
N VAL A 953 10.63 14.89 -35.80
CA VAL A 953 10.65 13.46 -36.19
C VAL A 953 9.91 13.21 -37.53
N GLY A 954 9.26 14.23 -38.09
CA GLY A 954 8.47 14.14 -39.32
C GLY A 954 7.11 13.44 -39.08
N LEU A 955 6.42 13.78 -37.98
CA LEU A 955 5.13 13.21 -37.52
C LEU A 955 4.14 14.33 -37.13
N ASP A 956 4.23 15.51 -37.73
CA ASP A 956 3.38 16.65 -37.39
C ASP A 956 1.89 16.38 -37.67
N GLU A 957 1.58 15.40 -38.53
CA GLU A 957 0.23 14.91 -38.74
C GLU A 957 -0.42 14.29 -37.47
N LEU A 958 0.36 13.85 -36.46
CA LEU A 958 -0.12 13.37 -35.19
C LEU A 958 -0.31 14.46 -34.12
N ALA A 959 0.10 15.69 -34.41
CA ALA A 959 -0.15 16.84 -33.56
C ALA A 959 -1.50 17.50 -33.90
N ALA A 960 -2.33 17.76 -32.87
CA ALA A 960 -3.69 18.26 -32.99
C ALA A 960 -3.81 19.69 -32.41
N ALA A 961 -4.48 20.57 -33.13
CA ALA A 961 -4.66 21.97 -32.74
C ALA A 961 -5.79 22.14 -31.68
N ASP A 962 -6.68 21.16 -31.56
CA ASP A 962 -7.80 21.16 -30.63
C ASP A 962 -8.21 19.75 -30.20
N GLY A 963 -9.13 19.65 -29.24
CA GLY A 963 -9.60 18.37 -28.70
C GLY A 963 -10.32 17.49 -29.72
N ARG A 964 -11.02 18.09 -30.69
CA ARG A 964 -11.72 17.34 -31.74
C ARG A 964 -10.72 16.67 -32.68
N ALA A 965 -9.76 17.41 -33.17
CA ALA A 965 -8.67 16.89 -34.01
C ALA A 965 -7.85 15.81 -33.27
N TYR A 966 -7.62 15.99 -31.97
CA TYR A 966 -6.94 15.00 -31.11
C TYR A 966 -7.71 13.66 -31.10
N ILE A 967 -9.01 13.71 -30.87
CA ILE A 967 -9.88 12.52 -30.90
C ILE A 967 -9.87 11.86 -32.28
N GLU A 968 -10.01 12.65 -33.35
CA GLU A 968 -10.07 12.16 -34.75
C GLU A 968 -8.75 11.47 -35.15
N LYS A 969 -7.60 12.08 -34.84
CA LYS A 969 -6.28 11.52 -35.13
C LYS A 969 -5.99 10.22 -34.38
N ALA A 970 -6.28 10.18 -33.08
CA ALA A 970 -6.09 8.96 -32.28
C ALA A 970 -6.98 7.81 -32.75
N ALA A 971 -8.24 8.09 -33.08
CA ALA A 971 -9.17 7.07 -33.58
C ALA A 971 -8.81 6.61 -35.01
N ALA A 972 -8.39 7.52 -35.89
CA ALA A 972 -7.97 7.20 -37.27
C ALA A 972 -6.72 6.29 -37.25
N LEU A 973 -5.73 6.63 -36.46
CA LEU A 973 -4.52 5.81 -36.31
C LEU A 973 -4.83 4.42 -35.75
N ALA A 974 -5.76 4.32 -34.79
CA ALA A 974 -6.18 3.04 -34.22
C ALA A 974 -6.89 2.12 -35.22
N HIS A 975 -7.48 2.69 -36.27
CA HIS A 975 -8.14 1.94 -37.35
C HIS A 975 -7.23 1.60 -38.54
N ASP A 976 -6.06 2.24 -38.63
CA ASP A 976 -5.07 1.96 -39.67
C ASP A 976 -3.97 1.02 -39.16
N ALA A 977 -4.27 -0.26 -39.12
CA ALA A 977 -3.34 -1.27 -38.61
C ALA A 977 -2.03 -1.37 -39.40
N ALA A 978 -2.03 -0.99 -40.69
CA ALA A 978 -0.83 -1.03 -41.53
C ALA A 978 0.11 0.12 -41.19
N LEU A 979 -0.39 1.34 -41.13
CA LEU A 979 0.37 2.53 -40.72
C LEU A 979 0.89 2.38 -39.28
N LEU A 980 0.03 1.88 -38.38
CA LEU A 980 0.39 1.67 -36.97
C LEU A 980 1.57 0.69 -36.83
N ASP A 981 1.52 -0.45 -37.54
CA ASP A 981 2.63 -1.43 -37.53
C ASP A 981 3.91 -0.89 -38.17
N GLU A 982 3.81 -0.10 -39.24
CA GLU A 982 4.95 0.60 -39.88
C GLU A 982 5.60 1.58 -38.90
N LEU A 983 4.79 2.40 -38.22
CA LEU A 983 5.30 3.37 -37.25
C LEU A 983 6.04 2.65 -36.11
N HIS A 984 5.45 1.58 -35.54
CA HIS A 984 6.13 0.80 -34.49
C HIS A 984 7.51 0.29 -34.90
N ARG A 985 7.72 -0.07 -36.17
CA ARG A 985 8.99 -0.58 -36.68
C ARG A 985 9.99 0.51 -37.03
N THR A 986 9.54 1.71 -37.38
CA THR A 986 10.40 2.75 -37.97
C THR A 986 10.69 3.90 -37.02
N LEU A 987 9.87 4.16 -35.99
CA LEU A 987 9.96 5.36 -35.17
C LEU A 987 11.28 5.52 -34.45
N ARG A 988 11.85 4.44 -33.87
CA ARG A 988 13.19 4.54 -33.25
C ARG A 988 14.26 5.04 -34.22
N ALA A 989 14.28 4.54 -35.44
CA ALA A 989 15.23 4.97 -36.44
C ALA A 989 14.96 6.42 -36.88
N ARG A 990 13.68 6.81 -37.06
CA ARG A 990 13.29 8.19 -37.38
C ARG A 990 13.73 9.16 -36.29
N LEU A 991 13.47 8.84 -35.01
CA LEU A 991 13.88 9.65 -33.87
C LEU A 991 15.41 9.75 -33.77
N ALA A 992 16.13 8.64 -33.96
CA ALA A 992 17.62 8.64 -33.95
C ALA A 992 18.23 9.49 -35.05
N ALA A 993 17.57 9.59 -36.20
CA ALA A 993 18.01 10.44 -37.33
C ALA A 993 17.55 11.90 -37.18
N SER A 994 16.67 12.23 -36.25
CA SER A 994 16.09 13.56 -36.07
C SER A 994 17.00 14.49 -35.26
N PRO A 995 16.85 15.82 -35.38
CA PRO A 995 17.57 16.79 -34.55
C PRO A 995 17.48 16.53 -33.06
N VAL A 996 16.39 15.92 -32.58
CA VAL A 996 16.16 15.59 -31.16
C VAL A 996 17.22 14.65 -30.58
N MET A 997 17.90 13.83 -31.42
CA MET A 997 18.95 12.89 -30.96
C MET A 997 20.33 13.15 -31.59
N GLN A 998 20.47 14.20 -32.43
CA GLN A 998 21.73 14.53 -33.07
C GLN A 998 22.62 15.40 -32.19
N ALA A 999 23.23 14.78 -31.16
CA ALA A 999 24.01 15.47 -30.13
C ALA A 999 25.17 16.32 -30.71
N THR A 1000 25.81 15.90 -31.80
CA THR A 1000 26.92 16.65 -32.41
C THR A 1000 26.44 17.98 -33.00
N SER A 1001 25.32 17.97 -33.74
CA SER A 1001 24.77 19.21 -34.33
C SER A 1001 24.22 20.13 -33.23
N TYR A 1002 23.51 19.57 -32.24
CA TYR A 1002 23.00 20.31 -31.11
C TYR A 1002 24.12 21.03 -30.34
N MET A 1003 25.20 20.33 -30.01
CA MET A 1003 26.34 20.93 -29.30
C MET A 1003 27.04 21.99 -30.13
N ALA A 1004 27.19 21.81 -31.46
CA ALA A 1004 27.77 22.83 -32.33
C ALA A 1004 26.93 24.12 -32.31
N GLU A 1005 25.58 24.03 -32.29
CA GLU A 1005 24.72 25.21 -32.24
C GLU A 1005 24.84 25.93 -30.88
N ILE A 1006 24.75 25.16 -29.75
CA ILE A 1006 24.80 25.74 -28.43
C ILE A 1006 26.17 26.31 -28.05
N GLU A 1007 27.25 25.67 -28.48
CA GLU A 1007 28.60 26.16 -28.28
C GLU A 1007 28.85 27.43 -29.10
N ARG A 1008 28.37 27.47 -30.33
CA ARG A 1008 28.43 28.68 -31.14
C ARG A 1008 27.65 29.84 -30.53
N PHE A 1009 26.47 29.55 -29.95
CA PHE A 1009 25.74 30.56 -29.21
C PHE A 1009 26.54 31.07 -28.01
N TYR A 1010 27.18 30.19 -27.22
CA TYR A 1010 27.98 30.63 -26.06
C TYR A 1010 29.13 31.52 -26.46
N GLU A 1011 29.83 31.22 -27.57
CA GLU A 1011 30.90 32.08 -28.11
C GLU A 1011 30.38 33.45 -28.49
N LEU A 1012 29.30 33.51 -29.27
CA LEU A 1012 28.69 34.77 -29.71
C LEU A 1012 28.17 35.61 -28.54
N ALA A 1013 27.58 34.99 -27.52
CA ALA A 1013 27.09 35.68 -26.34
C ALA A 1013 28.23 36.30 -25.51
N VAL A 1014 29.36 35.57 -25.40
CA VAL A 1014 30.57 36.06 -24.72
C VAL A 1014 31.22 37.18 -25.55
N GLU A 1015 31.37 37.01 -26.87
CA GLU A 1015 31.88 38.04 -27.79
C GLU A 1015 31.05 39.34 -27.70
N LYS A 1016 29.72 39.24 -27.82
CA LYS A 1016 28.79 40.37 -27.70
C LYS A 1016 28.98 41.09 -26.36
N LYS A 1017 29.12 40.33 -25.29
CA LYS A 1017 29.27 40.89 -23.94
C LYS A 1017 30.63 41.59 -23.76
N MET A 1018 31.71 41.05 -24.35
CA MET A 1018 33.02 41.69 -24.35
C MET A 1018 33.00 43.02 -25.13
N GLU A 1019 32.26 43.08 -26.26
CA GLU A 1019 32.09 44.30 -27.04
C GLU A 1019 31.27 45.36 -26.28
N GLU A 1020 30.28 44.99 -25.48
CA GLU A 1020 29.50 45.91 -24.67
C GLU A 1020 30.31 46.48 -23.46
N GLU A 1021 31.29 45.75 -22.95
CA GLU A 1021 32.11 46.12 -21.77
C GLU A 1021 33.41 46.85 -22.17
N GLY A 1022 33.86 46.76 -23.45
CA GLY A 1022 35.08 47.40 -24.02
C GLY A 1022 34.79 48.79 -24.57
#